data_83bfc6ad87318987d27f57a1a51ca52d
#
_entry.id   83bfc6ad87318987d27f57a1a51ca52d
#
_cell.length_a   1.000
_cell.length_b   1.000
_cell.length_c   1.000
_cell.angle_alpha   90.00
_cell.angle_beta   90.00
_cell.angle_gamma   90.00
#
_symmetry.space_group_name_H-M   'P 1'
#
loop_
_entity.id
_entity.type
_entity.pdbx_description
1 polymer ?
#
loop_
_entity_poly.entity_id
_entity_poly.type
_entity_poly.pdbx_seq_one_letter_code
_entity_poly.pdbx_strand_id
1 'polypeptide(L)'
;MAFASAAYAADTDTTATDTDTTSASARREKAQDLDTVSVIGAGETRQVQRLRTSDQKALPPGTSLQKVLNVLPGVNAQSVDALGANEQSMTLSLRGFSGTRLGYTLDGMPLGDSAYNNYNGLSVNRALISENFGGAELSEGIGNLGTPSTSNLGGTIAYTSNDPLKKMGGRVTQSVGSDQNRRTFARFDTGEYNGFSMYLSGARTTSDLWNDQTAYNKSTTKQFNGKAVWDFDWARLTAFADTSRTSQADYFYLSKSELARGLGWDWGGYAPNWNKAVAKAYCNAGTLNAKLCDRSGADTDADGAFTAGQILRSDDVYYLAGDFFPSDSVTIHAQVYHHEDAGEGHNWNSGTYSFPGTPQQLPLIFRNTLYTINRTGAVLSAGWDFANHHIEGGVWYEHNISSASRYSSYVTGPRDLSGPIDTQPDLGVFDQRTVWNTRQAFLQDTMRFLDDSLTVDVGVKSPHITSQAQALPGVAKKPIVPTSNNQFASGKLSASKALLPQIGARYKLAEGQEVFASFSKNIAMFQGGFKLGPQAVSQAIWDSQASLKPEKSRSLEAGYRIEAGDVAASVAAYNVRFDNRLLQYNPCDSRQPVGPSCGNRFYNVGGVNSRGVELTFVWTPIENLRWFNSASYNRSTYASDYTQAGVVQHTKGKIQTDTPTKLFATQIDWNQGPWFASLRGKYTGKRYYTYTNDQGFGGFTTWDLSGGYDFGPVSIAKDVRLSVNITNLGDKRYASNLDSSAFVPSDPNGTAYVFHASAPRQVFANLDVRF
;
A
#
# COMPACT_ATOMS: atom_id res chain seq x y z
N MET A 1 3.02 -17.86 -3.96
CA MET A 1 1.92 -18.65 -4.51
C MET A 1 0.65 -18.00 -4.07
N ALA A 2 -0.06 -17.36 -4.98
CA ALA A 2 -1.46 -17.31 -4.76
C ALA A 2 -1.85 -18.78 -4.54
N PHE A 3 -2.59 -19.08 -3.50
CA PHE A 3 -3.30 -20.33 -3.45
C PHE A 3 -4.12 -20.36 -4.73
N ALA A 4 -3.56 -20.95 -5.75
CA ALA A 4 -4.28 -21.17 -6.95
C ALA A 4 -5.30 -22.25 -6.58
N SER A 5 -6.53 -21.85 -6.32
CA SER A 5 -7.61 -22.68 -6.79
C SER A 5 -7.29 -22.90 -8.27
N ALA A 6 -6.83 -24.09 -8.59
CA ALA A 6 -6.43 -24.42 -9.94
C ALA A 6 -7.65 -24.22 -10.84
N ALA A 7 -7.67 -23.11 -11.57
CA ALA A 7 -8.55 -22.96 -12.70
C ALA A 7 -8.08 -23.96 -13.75
N TYR A 8 -8.80 -25.06 -13.89
CA TYR A 8 -8.67 -25.98 -15.00
C TYR A 8 -9.11 -25.23 -16.26
N ALA A 9 -8.17 -24.72 -17.03
CA ALA A 9 -8.40 -24.49 -18.45
C ALA A 9 -8.31 -25.85 -19.13
N ALA A 10 -9.42 -26.37 -19.62
CA ALA A 10 -9.48 -27.54 -20.44
C ALA A 10 -8.91 -27.20 -21.82
N ASP A 11 -7.73 -27.74 -22.12
CA ASP A 11 -7.22 -27.81 -23.49
C ASP A 11 -7.94 -28.98 -24.17
N THR A 12 -8.81 -28.67 -25.13
CA THR A 12 -9.35 -29.66 -26.07
C THR A 12 -8.42 -29.73 -27.27
N ASP A 13 -7.51 -30.68 -27.24
CA ASP A 13 -6.99 -31.21 -28.52
C ASP A 13 -7.21 -32.72 -28.57
N THR A 14 -7.67 -33.15 -29.76
CA THR A 14 -8.27 -34.44 -30.04
C THR A 14 -7.22 -35.54 -30.25
N THR A 15 -7.56 -36.71 -29.70
CA THR A 15 -7.14 -38.07 -30.11
C THR A 15 -5.70 -38.49 -29.94
N ALA A 16 -5.40 -39.16 -28.82
CA ALA A 16 -4.66 -40.44 -28.80
C ALA A 16 -4.81 -41.06 -27.41
N THR A 17 -5.28 -42.32 -27.37
CA THR A 17 -5.26 -43.20 -26.21
C THR A 17 -3.84 -43.43 -25.76
N ASP A 18 -3.46 -42.86 -24.60
CA ASP A 18 -2.33 -43.36 -23.82
C ASP A 18 -2.60 -43.13 -22.33
N THR A 19 -2.28 -44.13 -21.54
CA THR A 19 -2.50 -44.24 -20.10
C THR A 19 -1.77 -43.15 -19.36
N ASP A 20 -2.52 -42.22 -18.82
CA ASP A 20 -2.04 -40.94 -18.33
C ASP A 20 -1.58 -40.99 -16.86
N THR A 21 -0.29 -41.11 -16.67
CA THR A 21 0.39 -40.63 -15.46
C THR A 21 0.74 -39.17 -15.64
N THR A 22 -0.20 -38.26 -15.48
CA THR A 22 0.08 -36.83 -15.39
C THR A 22 0.86 -36.57 -14.10
N SER A 23 2.16 -36.54 -14.23
CA SER A 23 3.11 -36.34 -13.14
C SER A 23 2.90 -34.96 -12.46
N ALA A 24 3.21 -34.89 -11.16
CA ALA A 24 3.27 -33.64 -10.40
C ALA A 24 4.05 -32.50 -11.09
N SER A 25 4.96 -32.85 -12.02
CA SER A 25 5.71 -31.91 -12.85
C SER A 25 4.85 -31.13 -13.86
N ALA A 26 3.84 -31.74 -14.47
CA ALA A 26 2.95 -31.05 -15.43
C ALA A 26 2.00 -30.07 -14.73
N ARG A 27 1.59 -30.36 -13.49
CA ARG A 27 0.84 -29.39 -12.66
C ARG A 27 1.72 -28.22 -12.21
N ARG A 28 3.03 -28.42 -12.03
CA ARG A 28 4.01 -27.39 -11.69
C ARG A 28 4.31 -26.45 -12.86
N GLU A 29 4.40 -26.94 -14.10
CA GLU A 29 4.58 -26.09 -15.29
C GLU A 29 3.38 -25.16 -15.48
N LYS A 30 2.14 -25.63 -15.26
CA LYS A 30 0.94 -24.77 -15.32
C LYS A 30 0.90 -23.70 -14.22
N ALA A 31 1.47 -23.93 -13.05
CA ALA A 31 1.57 -22.93 -11.99
C ALA A 31 2.64 -21.86 -12.23
N GLN A 32 3.62 -22.14 -13.12
CA GLN A 32 4.70 -21.21 -13.48
C GLN A 32 4.40 -20.34 -14.70
N ASP A 33 3.41 -20.70 -15.52
CA ASP A 33 3.07 -19.96 -16.73
C ASP A 33 2.11 -18.80 -16.44
N LEU A 34 2.58 -17.83 -15.64
CA LEU A 34 1.86 -16.58 -15.35
C LEU A 34 1.64 -15.71 -16.60
N ASP A 35 2.29 -16.02 -17.71
CA ASP A 35 2.10 -15.29 -18.97
C ASP A 35 0.75 -15.61 -19.66
N THR A 36 0.11 -16.74 -19.32
CA THR A 36 -1.18 -17.17 -19.87
C THR A 36 -2.37 -16.93 -18.93
N VAL A 37 -2.14 -16.44 -17.69
CA VAL A 37 -3.23 -16.22 -16.72
C VAL A 37 -4.15 -15.10 -17.17
N SER A 38 -5.46 -15.39 -17.22
CA SER A 38 -6.49 -14.42 -17.57
C SER A 38 -6.51 -13.24 -16.61
N VAL A 39 -6.42 -12.02 -17.16
CA VAL A 39 -6.49 -10.76 -16.38
C VAL A 39 -7.86 -10.59 -15.69
N ILE A 40 -8.91 -11.21 -16.21
CA ILE A 40 -10.30 -11.03 -15.76
C ILE A 40 -10.76 -12.03 -14.68
N GLY A 41 -9.87 -12.91 -14.21
CA GLY A 41 -10.17 -13.88 -13.15
C GLY A 41 -11.21 -14.92 -13.56
N ALA A 42 -11.16 -15.42 -14.80
CA ALA A 42 -12.01 -16.52 -15.24
C ALA A 42 -11.86 -17.74 -14.31
N GLY A 43 -12.96 -18.43 -14.05
CA GLY A 43 -13.02 -19.57 -13.13
C GLY A 43 -13.28 -19.22 -11.65
N GLU A 44 -13.19 -17.97 -11.26
CA GLU A 44 -13.38 -17.52 -9.88
C GLU A 44 -14.85 -17.26 -9.56
N THR A 45 -15.27 -17.57 -8.34
CA THR A 45 -16.65 -17.32 -7.84
C THR A 45 -16.85 -15.87 -7.36
N ARG A 46 -15.81 -15.04 -7.43
CA ARG A 46 -15.77 -13.62 -7.02
C ARG A 46 -15.03 -12.80 -8.06
N GLN A 47 -15.05 -11.48 -7.92
CA GLN A 47 -14.25 -10.62 -8.78
C GLN A 47 -12.77 -10.70 -8.38
N VAL A 48 -11.95 -11.08 -9.35
CA VAL A 48 -10.49 -11.17 -9.24
C VAL A 48 -9.85 -10.49 -10.45
N GLN A 49 -8.76 -9.79 -10.25
CA GLN A 49 -7.96 -9.16 -11.29
C GLN A 49 -6.51 -9.59 -11.11
N ARG A 50 -5.82 -9.90 -12.22
CA ARG A 50 -4.42 -10.33 -12.18
C ARG A 50 -3.55 -9.42 -13.01
N LEU A 51 -2.41 -9.03 -12.47
CA LEU A 51 -1.34 -8.30 -13.16
C LEU A 51 -0.15 -9.21 -13.39
N ARG A 52 0.48 -9.05 -14.55
CA ARG A 52 1.63 -9.79 -15.00
C ARG A 52 2.91 -8.96 -14.86
N THR A 53 4.06 -9.61 -14.95
CA THR A 53 5.36 -8.94 -15.02
C THR A 53 5.48 -7.97 -16.18
N SER A 54 4.81 -8.24 -17.32
CA SER A 54 4.77 -7.33 -18.48
C SER A 54 4.12 -5.97 -18.14
N ASP A 55 3.11 -5.94 -17.28
CA ASP A 55 2.44 -4.71 -16.88
C ASP A 55 3.35 -3.80 -16.03
N GLN A 56 4.27 -4.39 -15.26
CA GLN A 56 5.30 -3.65 -14.51
C GLN A 56 6.41 -3.13 -15.44
N LYS A 57 6.82 -3.91 -16.46
CA LYS A 57 7.87 -3.53 -17.43
C LYS A 57 7.49 -2.32 -18.31
N ALA A 58 6.21 -1.97 -18.40
CA ALA A 58 5.75 -0.76 -19.07
C ALA A 58 6.02 0.53 -18.27
N LEU A 59 6.46 0.42 -17.02
CA LEU A 59 6.79 1.54 -16.13
C LEU A 59 8.30 1.66 -15.92
N PRO A 60 8.81 2.83 -15.49
CA PRO A 60 10.22 2.98 -15.16
C PRO A 60 10.67 1.96 -14.11
N PRO A 61 11.92 1.43 -14.18
CA PRO A 61 12.49 0.59 -13.14
C PRO A 61 12.44 1.27 -11.75
N GLY A 62 12.11 0.52 -10.71
CA GLY A 62 11.94 1.06 -9.36
C GLY A 62 10.55 1.65 -9.08
N THR A 63 9.62 1.58 -10.03
CA THR A 63 8.23 1.97 -9.77
C THR A 63 7.60 1.10 -8.69
N SER A 64 6.89 1.72 -7.77
CA SER A 64 6.14 1.06 -6.70
C SER A 64 5.16 0.02 -7.24
N LEU A 65 5.16 -1.17 -6.65
CA LEU A 65 4.23 -2.24 -7.02
C LEU A 65 2.76 -1.85 -6.74
N GLN A 66 2.51 -0.95 -5.80
CA GLN A 66 1.17 -0.36 -5.60
C GLN A 66 0.74 0.51 -6.78
N LYS A 67 1.67 1.24 -7.41
CA LYS A 67 1.37 2.07 -8.58
C LYS A 67 1.10 1.23 -9.83
N VAL A 68 1.69 0.03 -9.94
CA VAL A 68 1.38 -0.92 -11.02
C VAL A 68 -0.11 -1.28 -11.05
N LEU A 69 -0.74 -1.43 -9.87
CA LEU A 69 -2.17 -1.75 -9.73
C LEU A 69 -3.11 -0.67 -10.29
N ASN A 70 -2.62 0.55 -10.55
CA ASN A 70 -3.46 1.70 -10.89
C ASN A 70 -4.23 1.56 -12.24
N VAL A 71 -3.90 0.58 -13.07
CA VAL A 71 -4.64 0.28 -14.30
C VAL A 71 -5.91 -0.52 -14.03
N LEU A 72 -6.00 -1.22 -12.89
CA LEU A 72 -7.13 -2.08 -12.56
C LEU A 72 -8.39 -1.25 -12.25
N PRO A 73 -9.60 -1.79 -12.52
CA PRO A 73 -10.85 -1.11 -12.18
C PRO A 73 -10.95 -0.93 -10.66
N GLY A 74 -11.65 0.11 -10.21
CA GLY A 74 -11.84 0.40 -8.79
C GLY A 74 -10.61 0.87 -8.03
N VAL A 75 -9.40 0.71 -8.58
CA VAL A 75 -8.13 1.09 -7.94
C VAL A 75 -7.80 2.55 -8.21
N ASN A 76 -7.54 3.29 -7.14
CA ASN A 76 -7.02 4.65 -7.17
C ASN A 76 -5.71 4.70 -6.38
N ALA A 77 -4.60 4.60 -7.09
CA ALA A 77 -3.25 4.75 -6.54
C ALA A 77 -2.70 6.12 -6.93
N GLN A 78 -2.35 6.94 -5.94
CA GLN A 78 -1.85 8.29 -6.13
C GLN A 78 -0.51 8.45 -5.44
N SER A 79 0.41 9.16 -6.09
CA SER A 79 1.73 9.46 -5.54
C SER A 79 2.18 10.84 -5.94
N VAL A 80 3.00 11.46 -5.10
CA VAL A 80 3.62 12.76 -5.37
C VAL A 80 4.75 12.63 -6.39
N ASP A 81 5.57 11.60 -6.25
CA ASP A 81 6.70 11.31 -7.14
C ASP A 81 6.29 10.40 -8.30
N ALA A 82 7.03 10.46 -9.39
CA ALA A 82 6.74 9.72 -10.62
C ALA A 82 6.78 8.20 -10.43
N LEU A 83 7.62 7.70 -9.52
CA LEU A 83 7.78 6.26 -9.27
C LEU A 83 6.84 5.72 -8.19
N GLY A 84 6.21 6.58 -7.37
CA GLY A 84 5.44 6.16 -6.20
C GLY A 84 6.32 5.55 -5.11
N ALA A 85 7.59 5.92 -5.08
CA ALA A 85 8.58 5.35 -4.17
C ALA A 85 8.65 6.06 -2.82
N ASN A 86 8.13 7.29 -2.72
CA ASN A 86 8.05 8.00 -1.45
C ASN A 86 6.85 7.52 -0.64
N GLU A 87 7.09 6.88 0.49
CA GLU A 87 6.06 6.20 1.27
C GLU A 87 5.05 7.14 1.93
N GLN A 88 5.46 8.34 2.35
CA GLN A 88 4.54 9.30 2.95
C GLN A 88 3.56 9.87 1.94
N SER A 89 3.91 9.84 0.69
CA SER A 89 3.15 10.45 -0.39
C SER A 89 2.44 9.45 -1.30
N MET A 90 2.48 8.15 -0.98
CA MET A 90 1.77 7.11 -1.71
C MET A 90 0.46 6.76 -1.02
N THR A 91 -0.65 6.87 -1.73
CA THR A 91 -1.98 6.42 -1.27
C THR A 91 -2.58 5.41 -2.24
N LEU A 92 -3.29 4.44 -1.69
CA LEU A 92 -4.03 3.42 -2.44
C LEU A 92 -5.44 3.34 -1.88
N SER A 93 -6.44 3.27 -2.73
CA SER A 93 -7.81 2.92 -2.35
C SER A 93 -8.45 2.01 -3.38
N LEU A 94 -9.38 1.16 -2.91
CA LEU A 94 -10.16 0.23 -3.72
C LEU A 94 -11.64 0.36 -3.34
N ARG A 95 -12.52 0.65 -4.29
CA ARG A 95 -13.98 0.80 -4.05
C ARG A 95 -14.34 1.75 -2.89
N GLY A 96 -13.47 2.72 -2.57
CA GLY A 96 -13.60 3.64 -1.44
C GLY A 96 -13.00 3.13 -0.12
N PHE A 97 -12.45 1.92 -0.07
CA PHE A 97 -11.64 1.47 1.06
C PHE A 97 -10.22 1.97 0.89
N SER A 98 -9.69 2.66 1.91
CA SER A 98 -8.29 3.08 1.94
C SER A 98 -7.36 1.86 2.01
N GLY A 99 -6.11 2.02 1.60
CA GLY A 99 -5.09 0.98 1.67
C GLY A 99 -4.94 0.33 3.05
N THR A 100 -5.24 1.07 4.12
CA THR A 100 -5.25 0.55 5.50
C THR A 100 -6.38 -0.43 5.81
N ARG A 101 -7.34 -0.62 4.89
CA ARG A 101 -8.47 -1.55 4.99
C ARG A 101 -8.43 -2.64 3.93
N LEU A 102 -7.25 -2.87 3.37
CA LEU A 102 -6.96 -3.96 2.44
C LEU A 102 -5.98 -4.95 3.09
N GLY A 103 -6.04 -6.21 2.69
CA GLY A 103 -5.06 -7.22 3.09
C GLY A 103 -3.94 -7.31 2.06
N TYR A 104 -2.71 -7.52 2.52
CA TYR A 104 -1.54 -7.62 1.66
C TYR A 104 -0.71 -8.84 2.01
N THR A 105 -0.30 -9.59 0.99
CA THR A 105 0.65 -10.70 1.15
C THR A 105 1.77 -10.63 0.12
N LEU A 106 2.91 -11.19 0.43
CA LEU A 106 3.99 -11.49 -0.49
C LEU A 106 4.31 -12.98 -0.39
N ASP A 107 4.13 -13.73 -1.48
CA ASP A 107 4.30 -15.19 -1.52
C ASP A 107 3.56 -15.90 -0.36
N GLY A 108 2.33 -15.46 -0.02
CA GLY A 108 1.54 -15.98 1.10
C GLY A 108 1.85 -15.37 2.47
N MET A 109 3.05 -14.81 2.68
CA MET A 109 3.41 -14.13 3.92
C MET A 109 2.60 -12.84 4.09
N PRO A 110 1.91 -12.61 5.22
CA PRO A 110 1.18 -11.37 5.45
C PRO A 110 2.13 -10.18 5.59
N LEU A 111 1.88 -9.12 4.82
CA LEU A 111 2.63 -7.87 4.96
C LEU A 111 2.05 -6.96 6.05
N GLY A 112 0.83 -7.24 6.53
CA GLY A 112 0.10 -6.38 7.45
C GLY A 112 -0.44 -5.15 6.72
N ASP A 113 -0.50 -4.02 7.38
CA ASP A 113 -0.94 -2.76 6.80
C ASP A 113 0.23 -2.02 6.15
N SER A 114 0.13 -1.72 4.89
CA SER A 114 1.20 -1.07 4.12
C SER A 114 1.22 0.46 4.23
N ALA A 115 0.35 1.05 5.04
CA ALA A 115 0.28 2.49 5.17
C ALA A 115 1.39 3.06 6.06
N TYR A 116 1.92 4.20 5.65
CA TYR A 116 2.81 4.98 6.49
C TYR A 116 2.13 5.36 7.84
N ASN A 117 2.91 5.41 8.91
CA ASN A 117 2.45 5.61 10.29
C ASN A 117 1.61 4.45 10.88
N ASN A 118 1.54 3.32 10.24
CA ASN A 118 0.98 2.12 10.81
C ASN A 118 2.11 1.19 11.31
N TYR A 119 2.04 0.79 12.57
CA TYR A 119 3.09 0.06 13.27
C TYR A 119 2.78 -1.44 13.37
N ASN A 120 2.04 -1.99 12.43
CA ASN A 120 1.75 -3.42 12.38
C ASN A 120 1.96 -4.05 10.99
N GLY A 121 2.62 -3.33 10.08
CA GLY A 121 2.80 -3.81 8.72
C GLY A 121 4.04 -3.30 8.00
N LEU A 122 4.22 -3.80 6.79
CA LEU A 122 5.35 -3.60 5.90
C LEU A 122 4.86 -3.20 4.51
N SER A 123 5.41 -2.13 3.94
CA SER A 123 5.17 -1.78 2.54
C SER A 123 5.82 -2.81 1.61
N VAL A 124 5.11 -3.21 0.55
CA VAL A 124 5.68 -4.13 -0.46
C VAL A 124 6.94 -3.57 -1.11
N ASN A 125 7.08 -2.26 -1.19
CA ASN A 125 8.28 -1.61 -1.77
C ASN A 125 9.55 -1.83 -0.93
N ARG A 126 9.40 -2.19 0.34
CA ARG A 126 10.51 -2.52 1.27
C ARG A 126 10.65 -4.02 1.50
N ALA A 127 9.73 -4.82 0.95
CA ALA A 127 9.73 -6.28 1.05
C ALA A 127 10.18 -6.98 -0.22
N LEU A 128 10.17 -6.29 -1.37
CA LEU A 128 10.51 -6.85 -2.67
C LEU A 128 11.10 -5.79 -3.59
N ILE A 129 12.26 -6.07 -4.18
CA ILE A 129 12.80 -5.28 -5.28
C ILE A 129 11.84 -5.39 -6.49
N SER A 130 11.42 -4.27 -7.06
CA SER A 130 10.39 -4.24 -8.12
C SER A 130 10.74 -5.08 -9.36
N GLU A 131 12.02 -5.24 -9.68
CA GLU A 131 12.49 -6.08 -10.79
C GLU A 131 12.34 -7.59 -10.53
N ASN A 132 12.10 -7.99 -9.27
CA ASN A 132 11.81 -9.37 -8.87
C ASN A 132 10.30 -9.65 -8.77
N PHE A 133 9.47 -8.73 -9.22
CA PHE A 133 8.02 -8.90 -9.24
C PHE A 133 7.58 -10.02 -10.19
N GLY A 134 6.86 -11.00 -9.69
CA GLY A 134 6.30 -12.13 -10.43
C GLY A 134 4.87 -11.91 -10.90
N GLY A 135 4.09 -11.17 -10.10
CA GLY A 135 2.69 -10.89 -10.39
C GLY A 135 1.94 -10.34 -9.18
N ALA A 136 0.72 -9.91 -9.40
CA ALA A 136 -0.19 -9.52 -8.33
C ALA A 136 -1.61 -9.98 -8.64
N GLU A 137 -2.29 -10.49 -7.63
CA GLU A 137 -3.71 -10.78 -7.65
C GLU A 137 -4.44 -9.80 -6.73
N LEU A 138 -5.38 -9.06 -7.29
CA LEU A 138 -6.35 -8.25 -6.57
C LEU A 138 -7.65 -9.05 -6.47
N SER A 139 -8.01 -9.49 -5.29
CA SER A 139 -9.28 -10.16 -5.00
C SER A 139 -10.17 -9.21 -4.21
N GLU A 140 -11.31 -8.88 -4.77
CA GLU A 140 -12.20 -7.84 -4.27
C GLU A 140 -13.18 -8.36 -3.21
N GLY A 141 -14.01 -7.49 -2.66
CA GLY A 141 -14.92 -7.83 -1.56
C GLY A 141 -14.19 -7.99 -0.23
N ILE A 142 -14.02 -9.20 0.27
CA ILE A 142 -13.15 -9.50 1.42
C ILE A 142 -11.87 -10.23 1.02
N GLY A 143 -11.71 -10.47 -0.28
CA GLY A 143 -10.61 -11.24 -0.82
C GLY A 143 -10.75 -12.75 -0.63
N ASN A 144 -9.64 -13.47 -0.78
CA ASN A 144 -9.59 -14.91 -0.53
C ASN A 144 -9.76 -15.19 0.97
N LEU A 145 -10.59 -16.20 1.32
CA LEU A 145 -10.93 -16.55 2.70
C LEU A 145 -9.69 -16.93 3.51
N GLY A 146 -8.76 -17.68 2.94
CA GLY A 146 -7.52 -18.12 3.57
C GLY A 146 -6.47 -17.03 3.76
N THR A 147 -6.61 -15.84 3.13
CA THR A 147 -5.60 -14.79 3.23
C THR A 147 -5.35 -14.38 4.68
N PRO A 148 -4.10 -14.47 5.16
CA PRO A 148 -3.74 -14.00 6.49
C PRO A 148 -3.73 -12.46 6.50
N SER A 149 -4.76 -11.84 7.10
CA SER A 149 -4.89 -10.38 7.17
C SER A 149 -5.77 -9.96 8.34
N THR A 150 -5.40 -8.87 8.99
CA THR A 150 -6.14 -8.25 10.08
C THR A 150 -7.05 -7.10 9.63
N SER A 151 -7.03 -6.71 8.35
CA SER A 151 -7.64 -5.45 7.86
C SER A 151 -8.38 -5.57 6.52
N ASN A 152 -8.54 -6.73 5.94
CA ASN A 152 -9.13 -6.93 4.60
C ASN A 152 -10.66 -6.71 4.53
N LEU A 153 -11.11 -5.49 4.80
CA LEU A 153 -12.53 -5.11 4.67
C LEU A 153 -12.97 -4.84 3.24
N GLY A 154 -12.04 -4.38 2.38
CA GLY A 154 -12.30 -3.97 1.00
C GLY A 154 -11.70 -4.86 -0.07
N GLY A 155 -10.89 -5.84 0.31
CA GLY A 155 -10.22 -6.77 -0.62
C GLY A 155 -8.83 -7.17 -0.15
N THR A 156 -8.17 -8.01 -0.94
CA THR A 156 -6.79 -8.46 -0.71
C THR A 156 -5.95 -8.28 -1.96
N ILE A 157 -4.68 -7.98 -1.76
CA ILE A 157 -3.67 -7.88 -2.81
C ILE A 157 -2.57 -8.88 -2.47
N ALA A 158 -2.46 -9.92 -3.27
CA ALA A 158 -1.42 -10.93 -3.15
C ALA A 158 -0.32 -10.65 -4.19
N TYR A 159 0.86 -10.28 -3.73
CA TYR A 159 2.04 -10.13 -4.57
C TYR A 159 2.81 -11.45 -4.61
N THR A 160 3.42 -11.72 -5.76
CA THR A 160 4.34 -12.85 -5.92
C THR A 160 5.71 -12.36 -6.36
N SER A 161 6.76 -12.98 -5.85
CA SER A 161 8.12 -12.78 -6.32
C SER A 161 8.45 -13.76 -7.44
N ASN A 162 9.30 -13.35 -8.40
CA ASN A 162 9.82 -14.25 -9.42
C ASN A 162 10.59 -15.40 -8.80
N ASP A 163 10.48 -16.57 -9.37
CA ASP A 163 11.35 -17.70 -9.07
C ASP A 163 12.77 -17.52 -9.64
N PRO A 164 13.77 -18.23 -9.13
CA PRO A 164 15.08 -18.34 -9.76
C PRO A 164 14.97 -18.91 -11.17
N LEU A 165 15.83 -18.46 -12.07
CA LEU A 165 15.88 -18.98 -13.42
C LEU A 165 16.41 -20.42 -13.45
N LYS A 166 15.84 -21.27 -14.34
CA LYS A 166 16.31 -22.66 -14.56
C LYS A 166 17.71 -22.74 -15.20
N LYS A 167 18.16 -21.68 -15.88
CA LYS A 167 19.51 -21.58 -16.48
C LYS A 167 20.31 -20.52 -15.75
N MET A 168 21.59 -20.81 -15.52
CA MET A 168 22.51 -19.83 -14.92
C MET A 168 22.54 -18.55 -15.78
N GLY A 169 22.47 -17.42 -15.10
CA GLY A 169 22.44 -16.12 -15.77
C GLY A 169 22.58 -14.95 -14.82
N GLY A 170 22.59 -13.77 -15.40
CA GLY A 170 22.63 -12.52 -14.66
C GLY A 170 21.83 -11.43 -15.38
N ARG A 171 21.44 -10.42 -14.65
CA ARG A 171 20.77 -9.24 -15.18
C ARG A 171 21.31 -7.99 -14.48
N VAL A 172 21.62 -6.97 -15.28
CA VAL A 172 21.98 -5.64 -14.78
C VAL A 172 21.07 -4.62 -15.45
N THR A 173 20.44 -3.78 -14.65
CA THR A 173 19.62 -2.66 -15.15
C THR A 173 20.19 -1.35 -14.60
N GLN A 174 20.45 -0.40 -15.48
CA GLN A 174 20.83 0.98 -15.14
C GLN A 174 19.76 1.93 -15.64
N SER A 175 19.22 2.77 -14.74
CA SER A 175 18.27 3.82 -15.08
C SER A 175 18.80 5.18 -14.64
N VAL A 176 18.59 6.18 -15.49
CA VAL A 176 18.85 7.59 -15.19
C VAL A 176 17.64 8.42 -15.61
N GLY A 177 17.31 9.45 -14.84
CA GLY A 177 16.09 10.23 -15.13
C GLY A 177 16.09 11.62 -14.51
N SER A 178 14.94 12.26 -14.64
CA SER A 178 14.66 13.57 -14.04
C SER A 178 14.96 13.57 -12.54
N ASP A 179 15.22 14.77 -11.99
CA ASP A 179 15.50 14.99 -10.56
C ASP A 179 16.68 14.14 -10.06
N GLN A 180 17.75 14.08 -10.85
CA GLN A 180 18.95 13.28 -10.55
C GLN A 180 18.65 11.82 -10.21
N ASN A 181 17.53 11.28 -10.69
CA ASN A 181 17.19 9.88 -10.44
C ASN A 181 18.24 8.99 -11.08
N ARG A 182 18.79 8.09 -10.27
CA ARG A 182 19.74 7.03 -10.68
C ARG A 182 19.36 5.75 -9.97
N ARG A 183 19.14 4.70 -10.76
CA ARG A 183 18.88 3.37 -10.22
C ARG A 183 19.79 2.36 -10.87
N THR A 184 20.44 1.54 -10.06
CA THR A 184 21.19 0.36 -10.48
C THR A 184 20.54 -0.86 -9.82
N PHE A 185 20.26 -1.86 -10.60
CA PHE A 185 19.83 -3.19 -10.17
C PHE A 185 20.77 -4.24 -10.76
N ALA A 186 21.10 -5.25 -9.96
CA ALA A 186 21.86 -6.42 -10.41
C ALA A 186 21.25 -7.68 -9.79
N ARG A 187 21.18 -8.75 -10.58
CA ARG A 187 20.69 -10.08 -10.16
C ARG A 187 21.58 -11.15 -10.79
N PHE A 188 21.86 -12.18 -10.00
CA PHE A 188 22.53 -13.41 -10.42
C PHE A 188 21.64 -14.61 -10.07
N ASP A 189 21.45 -15.51 -11.02
CA ASP A 189 20.72 -16.76 -10.89
C ASP A 189 21.68 -17.94 -11.09
N THR A 190 21.64 -18.91 -10.18
CA THR A 190 22.52 -20.11 -10.24
C THR A 190 22.17 -21.06 -11.36
N GLY A 191 20.94 -20.99 -11.88
CA GLY A 191 20.33 -22.08 -12.62
C GLY A 191 19.88 -23.20 -11.69
N GLU A 192 19.24 -24.20 -12.25
CA GLU A 192 18.73 -25.36 -11.51
C GLU A 192 19.76 -26.51 -11.56
N TYR A 193 20.05 -27.06 -10.38
CA TYR A 193 20.86 -28.27 -10.23
C TYR A 193 20.21 -29.22 -9.23
N ASN A 194 19.83 -30.41 -9.68
CA ASN A 194 19.12 -31.39 -8.86
C ASN A 194 17.90 -30.84 -8.13
N GLY A 195 17.07 -30.06 -8.82
CA GLY A 195 15.89 -29.41 -8.28
C GLY A 195 16.16 -28.13 -7.47
N PHE A 196 17.44 -27.83 -7.13
CA PHE A 196 17.80 -26.61 -6.42
C PHE A 196 18.10 -25.46 -7.38
N SER A 197 17.53 -24.30 -7.10
CA SER A 197 17.84 -23.04 -7.78
C SER A 197 17.79 -21.86 -6.81
N MET A 198 18.60 -20.82 -7.07
CA MET A 198 18.65 -19.63 -6.23
C MET A 198 18.95 -18.38 -7.05
N TYR A 199 18.41 -17.24 -6.61
CA TYR A 199 18.93 -15.95 -7.04
C TYR A 199 19.35 -15.07 -5.86
N LEU A 200 20.29 -14.17 -6.13
CA LEU A 200 20.64 -13.03 -5.29
C LEU A 200 20.55 -11.77 -6.14
N SER A 201 20.02 -10.71 -5.57
CA SER A 201 19.88 -9.43 -6.27
C SER A 201 20.05 -8.25 -5.31
N GLY A 202 20.44 -7.10 -5.88
CA GLY A 202 20.55 -5.86 -5.16
C GLY A 202 20.12 -4.68 -6.01
N ALA A 203 19.57 -3.66 -5.36
CA ALA A 203 19.17 -2.41 -5.99
C ALA A 203 19.59 -1.20 -5.17
N ARG A 204 19.99 -0.14 -5.84
CA ARG A 204 20.22 1.18 -5.25
C ARG A 204 19.53 2.24 -6.09
N THR A 205 18.71 3.06 -5.44
CA THR A 205 18.08 4.23 -6.06
C THR A 205 18.48 5.48 -5.29
N THR A 206 18.77 6.54 -6.02
CA THR A 206 18.96 7.90 -5.47
C THR A 206 18.16 8.88 -6.33
N SER A 207 17.53 9.87 -5.70
CA SER A 207 16.84 10.97 -6.40
C SER A 207 16.76 12.19 -5.50
N ASP A 208 16.62 13.36 -6.13
CA ASP A 208 16.20 14.56 -5.44
C ASP A 208 14.66 14.63 -5.41
N LEU A 209 14.07 15.50 -4.59
CA LEU A 209 12.66 15.81 -4.70
C LEU A 209 12.42 16.66 -5.95
N TRP A 210 11.37 16.37 -6.72
CA TRP A 210 11.09 17.08 -7.98
C TRP A 210 10.74 18.56 -7.79
N ASN A 211 10.30 18.96 -6.58
CA ASN A 211 9.98 20.33 -6.21
C ASN A 211 11.03 20.95 -5.28
N ASP A 212 12.20 20.31 -5.11
CA ASP A 212 13.28 20.87 -4.30
C ASP A 212 14.13 21.86 -5.12
N GLN A 213 13.88 23.13 -4.91
CA GLN A 213 14.65 24.21 -5.54
C GLN A 213 16.07 24.34 -4.98
N THR A 214 16.43 23.59 -3.95
CA THR A 214 17.67 23.76 -3.19
C THR A 214 18.66 22.62 -3.36
N ALA A 215 18.25 21.50 -3.99
CA ALA A 215 19.00 20.25 -4.07
C ALA A 215 19.49 19.70 -2.71
N TYR A 216 18.83 20.11 -1.62
CA TYR A 216 19.21 19.76 -0.26
C TYR A 216 18.57 18.44 0.19
N ASN A 217 17.41 18.12 -0.36
CA ASN A 217 16.59 16.99 0.05
C ASN A 217 16.76 15.78 -0.89
N LYS A 218 17.55 14.81 -0.46
CA LYS A 218 17.84 13.61 -1.24
C LYS A 218 17.14 12.39 -0.67
N SER A 219 16.66 11.55 -1.56
CA SER A 219 16.12 10.22 -1.23
C SER A 219 17.12 9.15 -1.67
N THR A 220 17.31 8.13 -0.84
CA THR A 220 18.16 6.97 -1.14
C THR A 220 17.46 5.72 -0.65
N THR A 221 17.40 4.70 -1.50
CA THR A 221 16.98 3.34 -1.13
C THR A 221 18.06 2.36 -1.54
N LYS A 222 18.43 1.46 -0.63
CA LYS A 222 19.30 0.30 -0.88
C LYS A 222 18.53 -0.94 -0.46
N GLN A 223 18.51 -1.95 -1.31
CA GLN A 223 17.77 -3.17 -1.06
C GLN A 223 18.54 -4.38 -1.58
N PHE A 224 18.52 -5.48 -0.83
CA PHE A 224 19.07 -6.77 -1.22
C PHE A 224 17.97 -7.81 -1.04
N ASN A 225 17.86 -8.71 -2.01
CA ASN A 225 16.80 -9.70 -2.05
C ASN A 225 17.34 -11.03 -2.57
N GLY A 226 16.98 -12.12 -1.94
CA GLY A 226 17.34 -13.47 -2.34
C GLY A 226 16.20 -14.44 -2.18
N LYS A 227 16.09 -15.39 -3.10
CA LYS A 227 15.16 -16.51 -3.06
C LYS A 227 15.83 -17.78 -3.48
N ALA A 228 15.67 -18.84 -2.70
CA ALA A 228 16.11 -20.18 -3.04
C ALA A 228 14.90 -21.11 -3.09
N VAL A 229 14.88 -21.99 -4.06
CA VAL A 229 13.83 -22.98 -4.29
C VAL A 229 14.48 -24.36 -4.43
N TRP A 230 13.90 -25.34 -3.79
CA TRP A 230 14.28 -26.73 -3.93
C TRP A 230 13.05 -27.57 -4.23
N ASP A 231 12.97 -28.04 -5.48
CA ASP A 231 11.87 -28.87 -6.00
C ASP A 231 12.20 -30.35 -5.87
N PHE A 232 11.31 -31.09 -5.18
CA PHE A 232 11.28 -32.53 -5.08
C PHE A 232 9.98 -33.04 -5.69
N ASP A 233 9.88 -34.35 -5.96
CA ASP A 233 8.64 -34.93 -6.48
C ASP A 233 7.46 -34.78 -5.50
N TRP A 234 7.74 -34.82 -4.21
CA TRP A 234 6.74 -34.78 -3.12
C TRP A 234 6.64 -33.43 -2.39
N ALA A 235 7.55 -32.50 -2.66
CA ALA A 235 7.59 -31.20 -1.99
C ALA A 235 8.29 -30.12 -2.80
N ARG A 236 7.95 -28.87 -2.52
CA ARG A 236 8.71 -27.69 -2.90
C ARG A 236 9.07 -26.89 -1.65
N LEU A 237 10.34 -26.66 -1.42
CA LEU A 237 10.83 -25.81 -0.33
C LEU A 237 11.27 -24.46 -0.87
N THR A 238 10.92 -23.41 -0.19
CA THR A 238 11.27 -22.02 -0.56
C THR A 238 11.86 -21.30 0.64
N ALA A 239 13.00 -20.63 0.43
CA ALA A 239 13.57 -19.67 1.38
C ALA A 239 13.66 -18.30 0.71
N PHE A 240 13.31 -17.26 1.44
CA PHE A 240 13.33 -15.88 0.96
C PHE A 240 13.91 -14.97 2.01
N ALA A 241 14.67 -13.97 1.56
CA ALA A 241 15.22 -12.91 2.39
C ALA A 241 15.19 -11.58 1.64
N ASP A 242 14.80 -10.50 2.34
CA ASP A 242 14.92 -9.13 1.86
C ASP A 242 15.47 -8.24 2.98
N THR A 243 16.36 -7.33 2.62
CA THR A 243 16.81 -6.24 3.50
C THR A 243 16.72 -4.91 2.76
N SER A 244 16.06 -3.94 3.37
CA SER A 244 15.83 -2.62 2.80
C SER A 244 16.29 -1.53 3.76
N ARG A 245 16.99 -0.54 3.23
CA ARG A 245 17.44 0.65 3.95
C ARG A 245 17.07 1.88 3.13
N THR A 246 16.19 2.69 3.69
CA THR A 246 15.61 3.85 2.98
C THR A 246 15.80 5.12 3.80
N SER A 247 16.24 6.17 3.12
CA SER A 247 16.24 7.54 3.61
C SER A 247 15.50 8.41 2.60
N GLN A 248 14.37 8.98 3.00
CA GLN A 248 13.50 9.76 2.11
C GLN A 248 13.22 11.12 2.72
N ALA A 249 13.32 12.17 1.90
CA ALA A 249 12.82 13.47 2.26
C ALA A 249 11.31 13.58 2.07
N ASP A 250 10.66 14.38 2.91
CA ASP A 250 9.22 14.61 2.85
C ASP A 250 8.85 15.67 1.82
N TYR A 251 7.70 15.48 1.18
CA TYR A 251 7.02 16.53 0.44
C TYR A 251 6.12 17.33 1.37
N PHE A 252 6.01 18.65 1.12
CA PHE A 252 5.15 19.52 1.91
C PHE A 252 3.68 19.37 1.51
N TYR A 253 2.80 19.36 2.50
CA TYR A 253 1.37 19.52 2.29
C TYR A 253 1.04 20.96 1.93
N LEU A 254 0.11 21.13 1.00
CA LEU A 254 -0.40 22.41 0.54
C LEU A 254 -1.87 22.59 0.94
N SER A 255 -2.28 23.85 1.04
CA SER A 255 -3.68 24.24 1.18
C SER A 255 -4.16 24.99 -0.07
N LYS A 256 -5.46 24.99 -0.32
CA LYS A 256 -6.04 25.76 -1.43
C LYS A 256 -5.84 27.26 -1.24
N SER A 257 -5.88 27.74 0.00
CA SER A 257 -5.69 29.17 0.31
C SER A 257 -4.30 29.63 -0.01
N GLU A 258 -3.28 28.78 0.15
CA GLU A 258 -1.89 29.11 -0.24
C GLU A 258 -1.74 29.22 -1.76
N LEU A 259 -2.31 28.28 -2.52
CA LEU A 259 -2.34 28.38 -3.98
C LEU A 259 -3.06 29.64 -4.44
N ALA A 260 -4.19 29.98 -3.80
CA ALA A 260 -4.94 31.22 -4.11
C ALA A 260 -4.15 32.50 -3.80
N ARG A 261 -3.22 32.44 -2.84
CA ARG A 261 -2.33 33.56 -2.51
C ARG A 261 -1.08 33.63 -3.38
N GLY A 262 -0.91 32.73 -4.34
CA GLY A 262 0.18 32.74 -5.31
C GLY A 262 1.31 31.77 -5.02
N LEU A 263 1.16 30.82 -4.07
CA LEU A 263 2.10 29.74 -3.91
C LEU A 263 2.04 28.82 -5.14
N GLY A 264 3.17 28.49 -5.74
CA GLY A 264 3.22 27.62 -6.92
C GLY A 264 2.89 26.16 -6.60
N TRP A 265 2.40 25.41 -7.60
CA TRP A 265 2.21 23.96 -7.51
C TRP A 265 3.52 23.20 -7.29
N ASP A 266 4.63 23.76 -7.67
CA ASP A 266 5.99 23.25 -7.55
C ASP A 266 6.73 23.77 -6.31
N TRP A 267 6.00 24.38 -5.38
CA TRP A 267 6.59 24.85 -4.15
C TRP A 267 7.06 23.68 -3.28
N GLY A 268 8.34 23.65 -2.96
CA GLY A 268 8.99 22.61 -2.14
C GLY A 268 9.71 23.15 -0.91
N GLY A 269 9.32 24.32 -0.45
CA GLY A 269 9.96 25.02 0.65
C GLY A 269 10.92 26.11 0.18
N TYR A 270 11.53 26.78 1.13
CA TYR A 270 12.55 27.80 0.88
C TYR A 270 13.94 27.17 0.85
N ALA A 271 14.87 27.83 0.20
CA ALA A 271 16.29 27.56 0.43
C ALA A 271 16.57 27.64 1.94
N PRO A 272 17.39 26.73 2.50
CA PRO A 272 17.67 26.71 3.92
C PRO A 272 18.08 28.09 4.45
N ASN A 273 17.25 28.66 5.29
CA ASN A 273 17.46 29.98 5.88
C ASN A 273 16.99 29.97 7.33
N TRP A 274 17.93 29.76 8.24
CA TRP A 274 17.66 29.68 9.67
C TRP A 274 16.93 30.90 10.23
N ASN A 275 17.39 32.12 9.87
CA ASN A 275 16.80 33.36 10.37
C ASN A 275 15.34 33.50 9.94
N LYS A 276 15.02 33.10 8.70
CA LYS A 276 13.65 33.10 8.19
C LYS A 276 12.80 32.06 8.92
N ALA A 277 13.31 30.86 9.14
CA ALA A 277 12.62 29.81 9.89
C ALA A 277 12.29 30.26 11.32
N VAL A 278 13.24 30.87 12.00
CA VAL A 278 13.03 31.43 13.35
C VAL A 278 11.98 32.53 13.34
N ALA A 279 12.03 33.47 12.39
CA ALA A 279 11.05 34.55 12.26
C ALA A 279 9.64 34.02 12.00
N LYS A 280 9.49 33.00 11.13
CA LYS A 280 8.22 32.33 10.87
C LYS A 280 7.72 31.57 12.11
N ALA A 281 8.61 30.91 12.86
CA ALA A 281 8.27 30.19 14.09
C ALA A 281 7.72 31.13 15.17
N TYR A 282 8.26 32.34 15.31
CA TYR A 282 7.69 33.36 16.20
C TYR A 282 6.26 33.77 15.80
N CYS A 283 5.98 33.85 14.50
CA CYS A 283 4.62 34.10 14.01
C CYS A 283 3.66 32.99 14.39
N ASN A 284 4.05 31.73 14.19
CA ASN A 284 3.22 30.57 14.46
C ASN A 284 2.97 30.37 15.97
N ALA A 285 3.95 30.67 16.82
CA ALA A 285 3.83 30.60 18.26
C ALA A 285 2.87 31.66 18.85
N GLY A 286 2.42 32.61 18.04
CA GLY A 286 1.58 33.72 18.50
C GLY A 286 2.28 34.65 19.50
N THR A 287 3.61 34.57 19.58
CA THR A 287 4.40 35.37 20.50
C THR A 287 4.59 36.77 19.96
N LEU A 288 4.36 37.74 20.81
CA LEU A 288 4.23 39.18 20.51
C LEU A 288 5.55 39.90 20.16
N ASN A 289 6.60 39.22 19.77
CA ASN A 289 7.73 39.93 19.21
C ASN A 289 7.43 40.29 17.75
N ALA A 290 6.59 41.30 17.57
CA ALA A 290 6.17 41.80 16.25
C ALA A 290 7.34 42.15 15.32
N LYS A 291 8.54 42.39 15.87
CA LYS A 291 9.76 42.67 15.10
C LYS A 291 10.39 41.41 14.48
N LEU A 292 10.10 40.23 15.05
CA LEU A 292 10.64 38.96 14.59
C LEU A 292 9.64 38.16 13.77
N CYS A 293 8.34 38.55 13.78
CA CYS A 293 7.31 37.87 13.03
C CYS A 293 7.35 38.25 11.55
N ASP A 294 7.78 37.35 10.70
CA ASP A 294 7.71 37.50 9.25
C ASP A 294 6.42 36.90 8.69
N ARG A 295 5.51 37.79 8.25
CA ARG A 295 4.25 37.43 7.58
C ARG A 295 4.28 37.69 6.09
N SER A 296 5.45 37.98 5.53
CA SER A 296 5.59 38.20 4.09
C SER A 296 5.45 36.90 3.30
N GLY A 297 4.94 37.02 2.08
CA GLY A 297 4.80 35.90 1.16
C GLY A 297 3.50 35.12 1.28
N ALA A 298 3.28 34.22 0.35
CA ALA A 298 2.11 33.33 0.28
C ALA A 298 2.15 32.21 1.33
N ASP A 299 3.35 31.81 1.69
CA ASP A 299 3.60 30.78 2.69
C ASP A 299 3.67 31.37 4.09
N THR A 300 2.89 30.80 5.01
CA THR A 300 2.85 31.17 6.43
C THR A 300 3.33 30.05 7.34
N ASP A 301 3.73 28.89 6.79
CA ASP A 301 4.19 27.76 7.57
C ASP A 301 5.68 27.87 7.91
N ALA A 302 5.99 27.91 9.20
CA ALA A 302 7.37 27.97 9.67
C ALA A 302 8.15 26.68 9.39
N ASP A 303 7.49 25.53 9.39
CA ASP A 303 8.15 24.25 9.14
C ASP A 303 8.67 24.17 7.71
N GLY A 304 7.94 24.74 6.76
CA GLY A 304 8.35 24.83 5.35
C GLY A 304 9.44 25.86 5.06
N ALA A 305 9.76 26.74 6.01
CA ALA A 305 10.72 27.81 5.80
C ALA A 305 12.19 27.39 5.92
N PHE A 306 12.49 26.17 6.35
CA PHE A 306 13.86 25.74 6.58
C PHE A 306 14.23 24.51 5.74
N THR A 307 13.79 23.32 6.10
CA THR A 307 14.02 22.07 5.35
C THR A 307 12.80 21.18 5.46
N ALA A 308 12.61 20.31 4.46
CA ALA A 308 11.67 19.21 4.58
C ALA A 308 12.10 18.23 5.69
N GLY A 309 11.15 17.50 6.24
CA GLY A 309 11.43 16.39 7.13
C GLY A 309 12.16 15.24 6.42
N GLN A 310 12.75 14.33 7.19
CA GLN A 310 13.41 13.15 6.67
C GLN A 310 12.88 11.89 7.36
N ILE A 311 12.75 10.83 6.58
CA ILE A 311 12.28 9.52 7.02
C ILE A 311 13.36 8.49 6.74
N LEU A 312 13.73 7.77 7.78
CA LEU A 312 14.66 6.66 7.72
C LEU A 312 13.90 5.36 8.00
N ARG A 313 14.16 4.31 7.20
CA ARG A 313 13.58 2.99 7.38
C ARG A 313 14.62 1.92 7.21
N SER A 314 14.54 0.91 8.05
CA SER A 314 15.39 -0.26 8.06
C SER A 314 14.50 -1.50 8.24
N ASP A 315 14.38 -2.31 7.19
CA ASP A 315 13.57 -3.52 7.22
C ASP A 315 14.43 -4.74 6.92
N ASP A 316 14.15 -5.83 7.61
CA ASP A 316 14.69 -7.16 7.37
C ASP A 316 13.54 -8.17 7.41
N VAL A 317 13.37 -8.94 6.32
CA VAL A 317 12.27 -9.88 6.12
C VAL A 317 12.82 -11.23 5.72
N TYR A 318 12.33 -12.29 6.37
CA TYR A 318 12.71 -13.66 6.08
C TYR A 318 11.49 -14.56 6.12
N TYR A 319 11.41 -15.54 5.22
CA TYR A 319 10.48 -16.65 5.36
C TYR A 319 11.07 -17.97 4.86
N LEU A 320 10.59 -19.05 5.43
CA LEU A 320 10.74 -20.42 4.93
C LEU A 320 9.34 -20.97 4.67
N ALA A 321 9.13 -21.55 3.51
CA ALA A 321 7.87 -22.16 3.12
C ALA A 321 8.11 -23.56 2.56
N GLY A 322 7.16 -24.44 2.76
CA GLY A 322 7.10 -25.76 2.17
C GLY A 322 5.70 -26.05 1.63
N ASP A 323 5.64 -26.48 0.39
CA ASP A 323 4.46 -27.04 -0.23
C ASP A 323 4.70 -28.55 -0.38
N PHE A 324 3.88 -29.36 0.28
CA PHE A 324 4.01 -30.81 0.31
C PHE A 324 2.85 -31.44 -0.43
N PHE A 325 3.15 -32.51 -1.18
CA PHE A 325 2.20 -33.27 -1.99
C PHE A 325 2.24 -34.75 -1.57
N PRO A 326 1.65 -35.10 -0.40
CA PRO A 326 1.68 -36.49 0.11
C PRO A 326 0.97 -37.47 -0.83
N SER A 327 0.02 -36.98 -1.62
CA SER A 327 -0.70 -37.71 -2.67
C SER A 327 -1.19 -36.72 -3.72
N ASP A 328 -1.69 -37.22 -4.84
CA ASP A 328 -2.29 -36.39 -5.91
C ASP A 328 -3.52 -35.60 -5.44
N SER A 329 -4.18 -36.04 -4.37
CA SER A 329 -5.38 -35.41 -3.83
C SER A 329 -5.14 -34.53 -2.61
N VAL A 330 -3.92 -34.52 -2.05
CA VAL A 330 -3.63 -33.78 -0.80
C VAL A 330 -2.48 -32.82 -1.03
N THR A 331 -2.72 -31.57 -0.67
CA THR A 331 -1.69 -30.51 -0.63
C THR A 331 -1.58 -29.94 0.78
N ILE A 332 -0.37 -29.69 1.25
CA ILE A 332 -0.12 -29.05 2.55
C ILE A 332 0.83 -27.88 2.31
N HIS A 333 0.45 -26.69 2.77
CA HIS A 333 1.33 -25.53 2.79
C HIS A 333 1.69 -25.18 4.22
N ALA A 334 2.98 -24.98 4.49
CA ALA A 334 3.49 -24.52 5.76
C ALA A 334 4.49 -23.38 5.54
N GLN A 335 4.33 -22.25 6.23
CA GLN A 335 5.22 -21.12 6.12
C GLN A 335 5.48 -20.53 7.50
N VAL A 336 6.74 -20.21 7.77
CA VAL A 336 7.15 -19.41 8.94
C VAL A 336 7.86 -18.17 8.46
N TYR A 337 7.65 -17.04 9.13
CA TYR A 337 8.23 -15.76 8.72
C TYR A 337 8.64 -14.91 9.92
N HIS A 338 9.58 -14.03 9.65
CA HIS A 338 10.05 -13.01 10.59
C HIS A 338 10.26 -11.69 9.87
N HIS A 339 9.92 -10.58 10.54
CA HIS A 339 10.11 -9.23 10.03
C HIS A 339 10.52 -8.30 11.17
N GLU A 340 11.62 -7.58 10.96
CA GLU A 340 12.08 -6.50 11.81
C GLU A 340 12.04 -5.17 11.03
N ASP A 341 11.50 -4.13 11.64
CA ASP A 341 11.49 -2.76 11.10
C ASP A 341 11.93 -1.78 12.18
N ALA A 342 12.78 -0.84 11.81
CA ALA A 342 13.10 0.33 12.60
C ALA A 342 12.90 1.58 11.74
N GLY A 343 12.09 2.49 12.23
CA GLY A 343 11.74 3.72 11.52
C GLY A 343 12.01 4.96 12.35
N GLU A 344 12.50 6.00 11.68
CA GLU A 344 12.75 7.33 12.23
C GLU A 344 12.15 8.39 11.34
N GLY A 345 11.53 9.41 11.94
CA GLY A 345 11.06 10.61 11.27
C GLY A 345 11.63 11.84 11.92
N HIS A 346 12.39 12.64 11.16
CA HIS A 346 13.03 13.88 11.60
C HIS A 346 12.25 15.06 11.09
N ASN A 347 11.82 15.95 11.99
CA ASN A 347 11.09 17.16 11.62
C ASN A 347 11.47 18.35 12.51
N TRP A 348 11.38 19.54 11.94
CA TRP A 348 11.30 20.76 12.70
C TRP A 348 9.87 20.98 13.19
N ASN A 349 9.72 21.52 14.40
CA ASN A 349 8.40 21.81 14.94
C ASN A 349 8.39 23.19 15.58
N SER A 350 7.50 24.06 15.11
CA SER A 350 7.22 25.37 15.69
C SER A 350 6.17 25.28 16.79
N GLY A 351 6.15 26.26 17.70
CA GLY A 351 5.19 26.31 18.80
C GLY A 351 5.59 25.59 20.08
N THR A 352 6.66 24.82 20.07
CA THR A 352 7.34 24.32 21.28
C THR A 352 8.68 25.04 21.42
N TYR A 353 9.05 25.42 22.63
CA TYR A 353 10.22 26.25 22.86
C TYR A 353 11.45 25.42 23.18
N SER A 354 12.56 25.68 22.49
CA SER A 354 13.90 25.37 22.96
C SER A 354 14.26 26.36 24.07
N PHE A 355 14.91 25.86 25.12
CA PHE A 355 15.38 26.64 26.30
C PHE A 355 14.33 27.58 26.89
N PRO A 356 13.13 27.09 27.23
CA PRO A 356 12.04 27.93 27.71
C PRO A 356 12.43 28.69 28.99
N GLY A 357 12.14 30.00 29.01
CA GLY A 357 12.43 30.87 30.15
C GLY A 357 13.89 31.33 30.25
N THR A 358 14.72 31.11 29.24
CA THR A 358 16.11 31.58 29.17
C THR A 358 16.31 32.62 28.05
N PRO A 359 17.42 33.38 28.05
CA PRO A 359 17.74 34.31 26.94
C PRO A 359 17.90 33.61 25.57
N GLN A 360 18.16 32.29 25.54
CA GLN A 360 18.31 31.48 24.34
C GLN A 360 16.98 30.90 23.85
N GLN A 361 15.87 31.26 24.44
CA GLN A 361 14.55 30.72 24.08
C GLN A 361 14.22 30.96 22.60
N LEU A 362 13.90 29.87 21.90
CA LEU A 362 13.45 29.86 20.50
C LEU A 362 12.13 29.09 20.39
N PRO A 363 11.14 29.56 19.62
CA PRO A 363 9.87 28.84 19.41
C PRO A 363 10.00 27.74 18.34
N LEU A 364 11.12 27.04 18.33
CA LEU A 364 11.45 25.99 17.38
C LEU A 364 12.23 24.88 18.10
N ILE A 365 11.87 23.63 17.82
CA ILE A 365 12.58 22.43 18.30
C ILE A 365 12.83 21.47 17.17
N PHE A 366 13.79 20.58 17.36
CA PHE A 366 14.00 19.42 16.50
C PHE A 366 13.27 18.20 17.09
N ARG A 367 12.40 17.57 16.32
CA ARG A 367 11.53 16.49 16.75
C ARG A 367 11.88 15.19 16.05
N ASN A 368 12.09 14.14 16.82
CA ASN A 368 12.30 12.78 16.34
C ASN A 368 11.10 11.91 16.71
N THR A 369 10.59 11.18 15.74
CA THR A 369 9.60 10.12 15.97
C THR A 369 10.22 8.80 15.55
N LEU A 370 10.26 7.85 16.48
CA LEU A 370 10.83 6.53 16.28
C LEU A 370 9.77 5.48 16.39
N TYR A 371 9.91 4.40 15.63
CA TYR A 371 9.14 3.19 15.86
C TYR A 371 9.94 1.95 15.52
N THR A 372 9.56 0.83 16.11
CA THR A 372 10.08 -0.49 15.79
C THR A 372 8.93 -1.47 15.62
N ILE A 373 9.13 -2.45 14.75
CA ILE A 373 8.24 -3.60 14.61
C ILE A 373 9.09 -4.86 14.66
N ASN A 374 8.64 -5.86 15.41
CA ASN A 374 9.21 -7.19 15.41
C ASN A 374 8.07 -8.19 15.34
N ARG A 375 7.94 -8.86 14.19
CA ARG A 375 6.85 -9.80 13.92
C ARG A 375 7.39 -11.17 13.61
N THR A 376 6.81 -12.19 14.25
CA THR A 376 7.04 -13.60 13.92
C THR A 376 5.70 -14.29 13.77
N GLY A 377 5.55 -15.08 12.72
CA GLY A 377 4.30 -15.78 12.48
C GLY A 377 4.47 -17.07 11.70
N ALA A 378 3.38 -17.82 11.64
CA ALA A 378 3.28 -19.06 10.89
C ALA A 378 1.91 -19.18 10.22
N VAL A 379 1.90 -19.72 9.02
CA VAL A 379 0.72 -20.11 8.25
C VAL A 379 0.79 -21.60 7.98
N LEU A 380 -0.30 -22.32 8.19
CA LEU A 380 -0.43 -23.72 7.85
C LEU A 380 -1.79 -23.91 7.19
N SER A 381 -1.84 -24.52 6.01
CA SER A 381 -3.09 -24.96 5.38
C SER A 381 -2.95 -26.34 4.75
N ALA A 382 -4.07 -26.99 4.57
CA ALA A 382 -4.16 -28.26 3.85
C ALA A 382 -5.38 -28.24 2.92
N GLY A 383 -5.20 -28.70 1.70
CA GLY A 383 -6.22 -28.92 0.69
C GLY A 383 -6.40 -30.42 0.42
N TRP A 384 -7.63 -30.83 0.22
CA TRP A 384 -7.98 -32.20 -0.11
C TRP A 384 -9.03 -32.24 -1.22
N ASP A 385 -8.65 -32.87 -2.33
CA ASP A 385 -9.54 -33.14 -3.46
C ASP A 385 -10.24 -34.48 -3.24
N PHE A 386 -11.56 -34.48 -3.12
CA PHE A 386 -12.39 -35.67 -2.93
C PHE A 386 -13.65 -35.57 -3.78
N ALA A 387 -13.77 -36.46 -4.75
CA ALA A 387 -14.88 -36.48 -5.72
C ALA A 387 -14.99 -35.09 -6.43
N ASN A 388 -16.11 -34.42 -6.25
CA ASN A 388 -16.37 -33.06 -6.78
C ASN A 388 -16.11 -31.93 -5.76
N HIS A 389 -15.47 -32.24 -4.62
CA HIS A 389 -15.12 -31.30 -3.55
C HIS A 389 -13.62 -30.99 -3.57
N HIS A 390 -13.28 -29.73 -3.33
CA HIS A 390 -11.96 -29.30 -2.88
C HIS A 390 -12.11 -28.63 -1.52
N ILE A 391 -11.73 -29.34 -0.47
CA ILE A 391 -11.81 -28.86 0.90
C ILE A 391 -10.46 -28.29 1.29
N GLU A 392 -10.42 -27.01 1.64
CA GLU A 392 -9.23 -26.33 2.15
C GLU A 392 -9.48 -25.78 3.55
N GLY A 393 -8.54 -26.01 4.46
CA GLY A 393 -8.57 -25.44 5.80
C GLY A 393 -7.20 -25.02 6.26
N GLY A 394 -7.15 -24.01 7.11
CA GLY A 394 -5.86 -23.52 7.58
C GLY A 394 -5.94 -22.64 8.80
N VAL A 395 -4.77 -22.36 9.35
CA VAL A 395 -4.57 -21.53 10.52
C VAL A 395 -3.43 -20.54 10.27
N TRP A 396 -3.56 -19.33 10.83
CA TRP A 396 -2.51 -18.32 10.88
C TRP A 396 -2.33 -17.86 12.33
N TYR A 397 -1.07 -17.77 12.74
CA TYR A 397 -0.65 -17.20 14.02
C TYR A 397 0.41 -16.12 13.77
N GLU A 398 0.29 -14.98 14.46
CA GLU A 398 1.31 -13.94 14.46
C GLU A 398 1.43 -13.34 15.86
N HIS A 399 2.67 -13.16 16.29
CA HIS A 399 3.05 -12.35 17.44
C HIS A 399 3.86 -11.15 16.94
N ASN A 400 3.42 -9.92 17.29
CA ASN A 400 4.05 -8.69 16.86
C ASN A 400 4.25 -7.79 18.07
N ILE A 401 5.47 -7.30 18.25
CA ILE A 401 5.83 -6.30 19.23
C ILE A 401 6.21 -5.03 18.47
N SER A 402 5.50 -3.95 18.70
CA SER A 402 5.81 -2.65 18.15
C SER A 402 6.03 -1.61 19.23
N SER A 403 6.90 -0.65 18.96
CA SER A 403 7.14 0.50 19.82
C SER A 403 6.99 1.78 19.02
N ALA A 404 6.50 2.83 19.66
CA ALA A 404 6.44 4.16 19.07
C ALA A 404 6.84 5.19 20.13
N SER A 405 7.80 6.04 19.78
CA SER A 405 8.31 7.07 20.68
C SER A 405 8.43 8.41 19.96
N ARG A 406 8.25 9.49 20.68
CA ARG A 406 8.55 10.82 20.18
C ARG A 406 9.32 11.63 21.20
N TYR A 407 10.41 12.21 20.73
CA TYR A 407 11.31 13.03 21.50
C TYR A 407 11.59 14.34 20.78
N SER A 408 12.05 15.33 21.54
CA SER A 408 12.48 16.60 20.99
C SER A 408 13.76 17.06 21.65
N SER A 409 14.63 17.63 20.83
CA SER A 409 15.90 18.22 21.27
C SER A 409 15.87 19.73 21.09
N TYR A 410 16.43 20.45 22.04
CA TYR A 410 16.61 21.90 21.94
C TYR A 410 17.63 22.24 20.87
N VAL A 411 17.41 23.36 20.21
CA VAL A 411 18.24 23.83 19.11
C VAL A 411 18.65 25.28 19.32
N THR A 412 19.87 25.60 18.90
CA THR A 412 20.43 26.97 18.89
C THR A 412 20.72 27.44 17.46
N GLY A 413 20.65 26.54 16.49
CA GLY A 413 20.98 26.78 15.09
C GLY A 413 20.49 25.66 14.18
N PRO A 414 20.79 25.74 12.89
CA PRO A 414 20.47 24.69 11.93
C PRO A 414 21.11 23.37 12.31
N ARG A 415 20.42 22.27 12.05
CA ARG A 415 20.87 20.90 12.31
C ARG A 415 20.80 20.08 11.03
N ASP A 416 21.81 19.22 10.85
CA ASP A 416 21.78 18.21 9.79
C ASP A 416 20.71 17.15 10.09
N LEU A 417 19.76 16.97 9.17
CA LEU A 417 18.70 15.97 9.29
C LEU A 417 19.21 14.54 9.07
N SER A 418 20.36 14.38 8.41
CA SER A 418 20.98 13.07 8.17
C SER A 418 21.85 12.58 9.35
N GLY A 419 22.09 13.46 10.33
CA GLY A 419 22.91 13.15 11.50
C GLY A 419 22.24 12.16 12.46
N PRO A 420 23.04 11.51 13.35
CA PRO A 420 22.51 10.56 14.31
C PRO A 420 21.54 11.23 15.27
N ILE A 421 20.54 10.44 15.71
CA ILE A 421 19.59 10.86 16.73
C ILE A 421 20.33 11.14 18.04
N ASP A 422 19.86 12.18 18.72
CA ASP A 422 20.29 12.46 20.09
C ASP A 422 19.80 11.34 21.02
N THR A 423 20.73 10.61 21.60
CA THR A 423 20.45 9.48 22.52
C THR A 423 19.89 9.96 23.87
N GLN A 424 20.02 11.25 24.18
CA GLN A 424 19.47 11.87 25.39
C GLN A 424 18.69 13.16 25.03
N PRO A 425 17.54 13.05 24.38
CA PRO A 425 16.74 14.21 23.99
C PRO A 425 16.30 15.02 25.22
N ASP A 426 16.03 16.31 25.02
CA ASP A 426 15.67 17.19 26.13
C ASP A 426 14.25 16.96 26.63
N LEU A 427 13.31 16.65 25.74
CA LEU A 427 11.89 16.48 26.04
C LEU A 427 11.36 15.13 25.53
N GLY A 428 10.63 14.42 26.39
CA GLY A 428 9.79 13.31 25.99
C GLY A 428 8.39 13.78 25.66
N VAL A 429 7.81 13.23 24.57
CA VAL A 429 6.43 13.51 24.18
C VAL A 429 5.54 12.29 24.42
N PHE A 430 5.92 11.14 23.91
CA PHE A 430 5.30 9.85 24.21
C PHE A 430 6.29 8.72 24.02
N ASP A 431 6.05 7.62 24.73
CA ASP A 431 6.71 6.34 24.52
C ASP A 431 5.73 5.22 24.84
N GLN A 432 5.48 4.34 23.87
CA GLN A 432 4.49 3.28 23.97
C GLN A 432 4.99 2.01 23.31
N ARG A 433 4.80 0.88 24.00
CA ARG A 433 4.98 -0.45 23.45
C ARG A 433 3.62 -1.11 23.26
N THR A 434 3.41 -1.76 22.13
CA THR A 434 2.17 -2.49 21.84
C THR A 434 2.50 -3.93 21.46
N VAL A 435 1.82 -4.88 22.07
CA VAL A 435 1.90 -6.30 21.74
C VAL A 435 0.62 -6.71 21.02
N TRP A 436 0.77 -7.25 19.82
CA TRP A 436 -0.30 -7.77 18.99
C TRP A 436 -0.23 -9.30 18.97
N ASN A 437 -1.37 -9.96 19.15
CA ASN A 437 -1.48 -11.39 18.96
C ASN A 437 -2.65 -11.65 18.02
N THR A 438 -2.37 -12.36 16.93
CA THR A 438 -3.34 -12.73 15.91
C THR A 438 -3.45 -14.24 15.83
N ARG A 439 -4.67 -14.74 15.80
CA ARG A 439 -5.03 -16.13 15.51
C ARG A 439 -6.18 -16.11 14.53
N GLN A 440 -6.04 -16.79 13.43
CA GLN A 440 -7.10 -16.95 12.44
C GLN A 440 -7.17 -18.40 12.02
N ALA A 441 -8.38 -18.93 11.91
CA ALA A 441 -8.63 -20.20 11.26
C ALA A 441 -9.65 -20.02 10.14
N PHE A 442 -9.58 -20.85 9.12
CA PHE A 442 -10.59 -20.91 8.05
C PHE A 442 -10.84 -22.34 7.61
N LEU A 443 -12.01 -22.55 7.03
CA LEU A 443 -12.40 -23.78 6.32
C LEU A 443 -13.27 -23.37 5.14
N GLN A 444 -12.98 -23.93 3.97
CA GLN A 444 -13.70 -23.69 2.72
C GLN A 444 -13.88 -25.01 1.98
N ASP A 445 -15.01 -25.17 1.33
CA ASP A 445 -15.29 -26.23 0.37
C ASP A 445 -15.66 -25.60 -0.97
N THR A 446 -14.93 -25.95 -2.02
CA THR A 446 -15.21 -25.64 -3.42
C THR A 446 -15.80 -26.87 -4.09
N MET A 447 -17.09 -26.81 -4.37
CA MET A 447 -17.86 -27.90 -4.95
C MET A 447 -18.08 -27.68 -6.44
N ARG A 448 -17.92 -28.73 -7.25
CA ARG A 448 -18.15 -28.71 -8.69
C ARG A 448 -19.32 -29.61 -9.04
N PHE A 449 -20.25 -29.11 -9.84
CA PHE A 449 -21.47 -29.79 -10.27
C PHE A 449 -21.70 -29.60 -11.76
N LEU A 450 -22.57 -30.41 -12.37
CA LEU A 450 -23.01 -30.30 -13.74
C LEU A 450 -21.82 -30.32 -14.73
N ASP A 451 -20.97 -31.34 -14.59
CA ASP A 451 -19.74 -31.48 -15.40
C ASP A 451 -18.90 -30.20 -15.38
N ASP A 452 -18.59 -29.69 -14.17
CA ASP A 452 -17.83 -28.48 -13.89
C ASP A 452 -18.45 -27.14 -14.39
N SER A 453 -19.69 -27.20 -14.90
CA SER A 453 -20.40 -25.98 -15.30
C SER A 453 -20.81 -25.12 -14.11
N LEU A 454 -21.07 -25.70 -12.95
CA LEU A 454 -21.42 -24.98 -11.72
C LEU A 454 -20.34 -25.21 -10.65
N THR A 455 -19.71 -24.14 -10.21
CA THR A 455 -18.80 -24.12 -9.06
C THR A 455 -19.45 -23.35 -7.91
N VAL A 456 -19.42 -23.91 -6.71
CA VAL A 456 -19.94 -23.26 -5.50
C VAL A 456 -18.89 -23.30 -4.40
N ASP A 457 -18.52 -22.14 -3.88
CA ASP A 457 -17.64 -21.99 -2.72
C ASP A 457 -18.46 -21.69 -1.48
N VAL A 458 -18.22 -22.43 -0.41
CA VAL A 458 -18.80 -22.15 0.91
C VAL A 458 -17.69 -22.20 1.94
N GLY A 459 -17.51 -21.13 2.69
CA GLY A 459 -16.45 -21.11 3.68
C GLY A 459 -16.74 -20.21 4.88
N VAL A 460 -15.95 -20.40 5.90
CA VAL A 460 -16.00 -19.63 7.15
C VAL A 460 -14.60 -19.26 7.63
N LYS A 461 -14.45 -18.07 8.18
CA LYS A 461 -13.23 -17.59 8.81
C LYS A 461 -13.50 -17.21 10.26
N SER A 462 -12.54 -17.49 11.15
CA SER A 462 -12.61 -17.20 12.59
C SER A 462 -11.37 -16.43 13.03
N PRO A 463 -11.36 -15.07 12.95
CA PRO A 463 -10.26 -14.26 13.45
C PRO A 463 -10.41 -13.98 14.95
N HIS A 464 -9.29 -14.00 15.67
CA HIS A 464 -9.14 -13.50 17.03
C HIS A 464 -7.86 -12.69 17.15
N ILE A 465 -8.00 -11.36 17.26
CA ILE A 465 -6.89 -10.43 17.24
C ILE A 465 -6.97 -9.57 18.49
N THR A 466 -5.85 -9.41 19.20
CA THR A 466 -5.74 -8.55 20.38
C THR A 466 -4.54 -7.62 20.23
N SER A 467 -4.65 -6.39 20.74
CA SER A 467 -3.52 -5.48 20.94
C SER A 467 -3.53 -5.00 22.38
N GLN A 468 -2.36 -5.02 23.00
CA GLN A 468 -2.16 -4.51 24.36
C GLN A 468 -1.05 -3.47 24.33
N ALA A 469 -1.42 -2.22 24.51
CA ALA A 469 -0.50 -1.10 24.62
C ALA A 469 -0.10 -0.85 26.09
N GLN A 470 1.14 -0.42 26.27
CA GLN A 470 1.73 -0.01 27.53
C GLN A 470 2.48 1.30 27.34
N ALA A 471 2.10 2.32 28.10
CA ALA A 471 2.87 3.55 28.19
C ALA A 471 4.20 3.30 28.92
N LEU A 472 5.28 3.89 28.41
CA LEU A 472 6.63 3.78 28.95
C LEU A 472 7.10 5.17 29.43
N PRO A 473 8.05 5.24 30.40
CA PRO A 473 8.56 6.52 30.93
C PRO A 473 9.42 7.31 29.93
N GLY A 474 9.95 6.65 28.88
CA GLY A 474 10.85 7.25 27.90
C GLY A 474 12.29 7.43 28.39
N VAL A 475 13.12 7.95 27.48
CA VAL A 475 14.59 8.11 27.70
C VAL A 475 15.03 9.58 27.74
N ALA A 476 14.12 10.54 27.66
CA ALA A 476 14.45 11.97 27.65
C ALA A 476 15.02 12.43 29.01
N LYS A 477 15.86 13.49 29.00
CA LYS A 477 16.36 14.16 30.22
C LYS A 477 15.23 14.64 31.12
N LYS A 478 14.13 15.12 30.51
CA LYS A 478 12.87 15.40 31.21
C LYS A 478 11.92 14.25 30.97
N PRO A 479 11.41 13.60 32.03
CA PRO A 479 10.49 12.50 31.88
C PRO A 479 9.23 12.94 31.15
N ILE A 480 8.58 12.01 30.47
CA ILE A 480 7.27 12.22 29.87
C ILE A 480 6.27 12.51 30.99
N VAL A 481 5.75 13.74 31.00
CA VAL A 481 4.70 14.09 31.96
C VAL A 481 3.37 13.74 31.27
N PRO A 482 2.54 12.88 31.88
CA PRO A 482 1.23 12.57 31.35
C PRO A 482 0.36 13.84 31.32
N THR A 483 0.30 14.47 30.17
CA THR A 483 -0.65 15.55 29.88
C THR A 483 -1.65 15.05 28.85
N SER A 484 -2.73 15.76 28.63
CA SER A 484 -3.80 15.35 27.72
C SER A 484 -3.33 14.99 26.31
N ASN A 485 -2.10 15.37 25.91
CA ASN A 485 -1.60 15.17 24.55
C ASN A 485 -0.22 14.47 24.45
N ASN A 486 0.46 14.24 25.55
CA ASN A 486 1.89 13.97 25.53
C ASN A 486 2.27 12.52 25.84
N GLN A 487 1.34 11.66 26.22
CA GLN A 487 1.65 10.27 26.47
C GLN A 487 0.52 9.38 26.01
N PHE A 488 0.87 8.35 25.26
CA PHE A 488 -0.09 7.36 24.78
C PHE A 488 -0.53 6.44 25.92
N ALA A 489 -1.77 5.97 25.83
CA ALA A 489 -2.42 5.20 26.87
C ALA A 489 -1.87 3.78 27.01
N SER A 490 -1.98 3.23 28.20
CA SER A 490 -2.01 1.79 28.40
C SER A 490 -3.43 1.28 28.25
N GLY A 491 -3.62 0.22 27.46
CA GLY A 491 -4.96 -0.28 27.21
C GLY A 491 -4.99 -1.51 26.31
N LYS A 492 -6.12 -2.19 26.27
CA LYS A 492 -6.31 -3.38 25.43
C LYS A 492 -7.47 -3.19 24.46
N LEU A 493 -7.28 -3.60 23.22
CA LEU A 493 -8.32 -3.71 22.19
C LEU A 493 -8.42 -5.15 21.69
N SER A 494 -9.58 -5.52 21.19
CA SER A 494 -9.81 -6.85 20.62
C SER A 494 -10.79 -6.76 19.46
N ALA A 495 -10.49 -7.52 18.40
CA ALA A 495 -11.41 -7.80 17.29
C ALA A 495 -11.51 -9.31 17.13
N SER A 496 -12.70 -9.85 17.38
CA SER A 496 -12.94 -11.30 17.35
C SER A 496 -14.31 -11.60 16.80
N LYS A 497 -14.38 -12.64 15.96
CA LYS A 497 -15.61 -13.26 15.48
C LYS A 497 -15.42 -14.76 15.33
N ALA A 498 -16.36 -15.54 15.87
CA ALA A 498 -16.31 -16.98 15.76
C ALA A 498 -16.53 -17.45 14.31
N LEU A 499 -17.45 -16.81 13.58
CA LEU A 499 -17.77 -17.19 12.21
C LEU A 499 -18.03 -15.96 11.34
N LEU A 500 -17.23 -15.85 10.26
CA LEU A 500 -17.41 -14.89 9.18
C LEU A 500 -17.63 -15.70 7.90
N PRO A 501 -18.87 -15.74 7.37
CA PRO A 501 -19.18 -16.55 6.20
C PRO A 501 -18.71 -15.90 4.90
N GLN A 502 -18.35 -16.76 3.95
CA GLN A 502 -18.17 -16.44 2.54
C GLN A 502 -18.89 -17.52 1.73
N ILE A 503 -19.66 -17.09 0.73
CA ILE A 503 -20.35 -17.96 -0.20
C ILE A 503 -20.19 -17.35 -1.58
N GLY A 504 -19.81 -18.16 -2.56
CA GLY A 504 -19.69 -17.77 -3.95
C GLY A 504 -20.24 -18.84 -4.88
N ALA A 505 -20.69 -18.46 -6.04
CA ALA A 505 -21.08 -19.40 -7.10
C ALA A 505 -20.66 -18.85 -8.45
N ARG A 506 -20.23 -19.73 -9.34
CA ARG A 506 -19.94 -19.44 -10.74
C ARG A 506 -20.66 -20.46 -11.61
N TYR A 507 -21.29 -20.00 -12.67
CA TYR A 507 -21.95 -20.86 -13.65
C TYR A 507 -21.43 -20.57 -15.05
N LYS A 508 -20.92 -21.58 -15.73
CA LYS A 508 -20.48 -21.57 -17.12
C LYS A 508 -21.70 -21.61 -18.04
N LEU A 509 -21.97 -20.53 -18.75
CA LEU A 509 -23.09 -20.40 -19.67
C LEU A 509 -22.80 -21.08 -21.02
N ALA A 510 -21.56 -20.92 -21.48
CA ALA A 510 -21.01 -21.47 -22.70
C ALA A 510 -19.48 -21.50 -22.58
N GLU A 511 -18.80 -22.02 -23.58
CA GLU A 511 -17.36 -21.95 -23.65
C GLU A 511 -16.88 -20.49 -23.59
N GLY A 512 -15.94 -20.19 -22.70
CA GLY A 512 -15.43 -18.84 -22.47
C GLY A 512 -16.44 -17.85 -21.86
N GLN A 513 -17.66 -18.29 -21.44
CA GLN A 513 -18.68 -17.38 -20.89
C GLN A 513 -19.16 -17.86 -19.52
N GLU A 514 -19.12 -17.00 -18.53
CA GLU A 514 -19.54 -17.34 -17.18
C GLU A 514 -20.21 -16.17 -16.44
N VAL A 515 -21.09 -16.51 -15.51
CA VAL A 515 -21.61 -15.58 -14.50
C VAL A 515 -21.17 -16.01 -13.13
N PHE A 516 -21.01 -15.06 -12.24
CA PHE A 516 -20.65 -15.33 -10.84
C PHE A 516 -21.44 -14.42 -9.88
N ALA A 517 -21.59 -14.89 -8.65
CA ALA A 517 -22.09 -14.09 -7.55
C ALA A 517 -21.46 -14.52 -6.25
N SER A 518 -21.15 -13.56 -5.36
CA SER A 518 -20.59 -13.85 -4.05
C SER A 518 -21.16 -12.97 -2.96
N PHE A 519 -21.15 -13.51 -1.74
CA PHE A 519 -21.49 -12.81 -0.51
C PHE A 519 -20.46 -13.11 0.56
N SER A 520 -20.02 -12.08 1.31
CA SER A 520 -19.01 -12.24 2.34
C SER A 520 -19.15 -11.25 3.49
N LYS A 521 -18.62 -11.62 4.67
CA LYS A 521 -18.51 -10.75 5.85
C LYS A 521 -17.10 -10.76 6.40
N ASN A 522 -16.64 -9.62 6.90
CA ASN A 522 -15.35 -9.50 7.58
C ASN A 522 -15.36 -8.47 8.71
N ILE A 523 -14.33 -8.54 9.56
CA ILE A 523 -13.99 -7.54 10.56
C ILE A 523 -12.53 -7.15 10.39
N ALA A 524 -12.20 -5.93 10.83
CA ALA A 524 -10.81 -5.48 10.91
C ALA A 524 -10.39 -5.25 12.36
N MET A 525 -9.11 -5.51 12.64
CA MET A 525 -8.47 -5.02 13.86
C MET A 525 -8.35 -3.50 13.82
N PHE A 526 -8.31 -2.88 15.00
CA PHE A 526 -7.97 -1.47 15.14
C PHE A 526 -6.56 -1.23 14.65
N GLN A 527 -6.38 -0.18 13.83
CA GLN A 527 -5.07 0.18 13.34
C GLN A 527 -4.16 0.64 14.47
N GLY A 528 -2.87 0.36 14.35
CA GLY A 528 -1.82 0.83 15.26
C GLY A 528 -1.18 2.13 14.76
N GLY A 529 -0.34 2.73 15.60
CA GLY A 529 0.45 3.90 15.22
C GLY A 529 -0.07 5.23 15.74
N PHE A 530 0.82 6.22 15.76
CA PHE A 530 0.58 7.49 16.47
C PHE A 530 -0.45 8.41 15.80
N LYS A 531 -0.83 8.16 14.56
CA LYS A 531 -1.88 8.94 13.88
C LYS A 531 -3.18 8.16 13.69
N LEU A 532 -3.12 6.84 13.64
CA LEU A 532 -4.21 6.01 13.16
C LEU A 532 -4.81 5.10 14.23
N GLY A 533 -4.11 4.89 15.35
CA GLY A 533 -4.49 3.92 16.38
C GLY A 533 -5.28 4.53 17.54
N PRO A 534 -6.36 3.90 17.99
CA PRO A 534 -7.14 4.39 19.14
C PRO A 534 -6.37 4.42 20.46
N GLN A 535 -5.26 3.67 20.56
CA GLN A 535 -4.39 3.66 21.73
C GLN A 535 -3.36 4.81 21.70
N ALA A 536 -3.30 5.58 20.59
CA ALA A 536 -2.45 6.76 20.42
C ALA A 536 -3.14 8.03 21.00
N VAL A 537 -3.64 7.93 22.21
CA VAL A 537 -4.33 9.00 22.96
C VAL A 537 -3.80 9.04 24.39
N SER A 538 -4.02 10.14 25.13
CA SER A 538 -3.63 10.18 26.54
C SER A 538 -4.47 9.19 27.38
N GLN A 539 -3.95 8.77 28.54
CA GLN A 539 -4.66 7.86 29.43
C GLN A 539 -6.03 8.43 29.86
N ALA A 540 -6.11 9.72 30.17
CA ALA A 540 -7.36 10.36 30.55
C ALA A 540 -8.42 10.31 29.42
N ILE A 541 -7.98 10.49 28.16
CA ILE A 541 -8.89 10.35 27.01
C ILE A 541 -9.30 8.88 26.85
N TRP A 542 -8.34 7.95 26.96
CA TRP A 542 -8.60 6.51 26.85
C TRP A 542 -9.65 6.06 27.89
N ASP A 543 -9.49 6.45 29.14
CA ASP A 543 -10.39 6.06 30.24
C ASP A 543 -11.79 6.70 30.12
N SER A 544 -11.88 7.86 29.49
CA SER A 544 -13.14 8.61 29.32
C SER A 544 -13.90 8.26 28.03
N GLN A 545 -13.27 7.63 27.06
CA GLN A 545 -13.93 7.31 25.80
C GLN A 545 -14.79 6.03 25.91
N ALA A 546 -15.89 6.00 25.15
CA ALA A 546 -16.74 4.83 25.08
C ALA A 546 -15.98 3.63 24.49
N SER A 547 -16.38 2.41 24.88
CA SER A 547 -15.83 1.17 24.32
C SER A 547 -15.95 1.15 22.79
N LEU A 548 -14.82 1.03 22.12
CA LEU A 548 -14.75 1.00 20.67
C LEU A 548 -15.13 -0.36 20.11
N LYS A 549 -15.79 -0.36 18.95
CA LYS A 549 -16.18 -1.58 18.22
C LYS A 549 -15.30 -1.73 16.98
N PRO A 550 -14.85 -2.95 16.67
CA PRO A 550 -14.14 -3.21 15.42
C PRO A 550 -14.96 -2.79 14.20
N GLU A 551 -14.30 -2.27 13.19
CA GLU A 551 -14.89 -2.02 11.89
C GLU A 551 -15.28 -3.35 11.25
N LYS A 552 -16.35 -3.38 10.46
CA LYS A 552 -16.84 -4.58 9.80
C LYS A 552 -17.41 -4.26 8.43
N SER A 553 -17.28 -5.21 7.51
CA SER A 553 -17.87 -5.11 6.18
C SER A 553 -18.74 -6.33 5.85
N ARG A 554 -19.67 -6.13 4.94
CA ARG A 554 -20.39 -7.16 4.21
C ARG A 554 -20.46 -6.74 2.74
N SER A 555 -20.09 -7.66 1.87
CA SER A 555 -20.03 -7.46 0.44
C SER A 555 -21.00 -8.41 -0.25
N LEU A 556 -21.68 -7.90 -1.26
CA LEU A 556 -22.44 -8.66 -2.25
C LEU A 556 -21.95 -8.21 -3.61
N GLU A 557 -21.60 -9.15 -4.47
CA GLU A 557 -21.21 -8.86 -5.84
C GLU A 557 -21.74 -9.89 -6.81
N ALA A 558 -21.92 -9.50 -8.05
CA ALA A 558 -22.27 -10.38 -9.16
C ALA A 558 -21.69 -9.83 -10.45
N GLY A 559 -21.33 -10.72 -11.37
CA GLY A 559 -20.72 -10.32 -12.62
C GLY A 559 -20.84 -11.36 -13.73
N TYR A 560 -20.36 -10.94 -14.89
CA TYR A 560 -20.26 -11.73 -16.10
C TYR A 560 -18.86 -11.59 -16.69
N ARG A 561 -18.31 -12.68 -17.19
CA ARG A 561 -17.01 -12.72 -17.88
C ARG A 561 -17.15 -13.43 -19.20
N ILE A 562 -16.38 -12.97 -20.16
CA ILE A 562 -16.27 -13.57 -21.48
C ILE A 562 -14.82 -13.58 -21.95
N GLU A 563 -14.39 -14.72 -22.46
CA GLU A 563 -13.16 -14.93 -23.23
C GLU A 563 -13.54 -15.56 -24.54
N ALA A 564 -13.37 -14.84 -25.65
CA ALA A 564 -13.77 -15.27 -26.98
C ALA A 564 -12.77 -14.77 -28.01
N GLY A 565 -11.94 -15.67 -28.55
CA GLY A 565 -10.91 -15.33 -29.51
C GLY A 565 -9.92 -14.30 -28.96
N ASP A 566 -9.84 -13.15 -29.60
CA ASP A 566 -8.96 -12.03 -29.28
C ASP A 566 -9.51 -11.04 -28.21
N VAL A 567 -10.67 -11.35 -27.64
CA VAL A 567 -11.36 -10.49 -26.66
C VAL A 567 -11.52 -11.21 -25.32
N ALA A 568 -11.15 -10.52 -24.24
CA ALA A 568 -11.51 -10.90 -22.88
C ALA A 568 -12.17 -9.70 -22.17
N ALA A 569 -13.32 -9.92 -21.51
CA ALA A 569 -14.02 -8.86 -20.81
C ALA A 569 -14.68 -9.36 -19.53
N SER A 570 -14.79 -8.48 -18.54
CA SER A 570 -15.58 -8.71 -17.34
C SER A 570 -16.40 -7.48 -16.97
N VAL A 571 -17.60 -7.69 -16.47
CA VAL A 571 -18.40 -6.66 -15.81
C VAL A 571 -18.87 -7.20 -14.47
N ALA A 572 -18.68 -6.41 -13.42
CA ALA A 572 -19.11 -6.75 -12.07
C ALA A 572 -19.86 -5.58 -11.43
N ALA A 573 -20.96 -5.89 -10.75
CA ALA A 573 -21.68 -4.95 -9.90
C ALA A 573 -21.54 -5.37 -8.44
N TYR A 574 -21.39 -4.39 -7.54
CA TYR A 574 -21.18 -4.66 -6.11
C TYR A 574 -21.98 -3.72 -5.21
N ASN A 575 -22.26 -4.20 -4.02
CA ASN A 575 -22.82 -3.45 -2.92
C ASN A 575 -22.11 -3.84 -1.61
N VAL A 576 -21.32 -2.93 -1.06
CA VAL A 576 -20.58 -3.14 0.19
C VAL A 576 -21.13 -2.20 1.24
N ARG A 577 -21.48 -2.74 2.40
CA ARG A 577 -21.78 -1.99 3.60
C ARG A 577 -20.65 -2.11 4.61
N PHE A 578 -20.11 -0.98 4.98
CA PHE A 578 -19.08 -0.81 5.98
C PHE A 578 -19.68 -0.16 7.22
N ASP A 579 -19.63 -0.85 8.37
CA ASP A 579 -20.24 -0.41 9.62
C ASP A 579 -19.18 -0.18 10.71
N ASN A 580 -19.52 0.56 11.75
CA ASN A 580 -18.66 0.92 12.88
C ASN A 580 -17.42 1.72 12.48
N ARG A 581 -17.52 2.53 11.42
CA ARG A 581 -16.39 3.34 10.95
C ARG A 581 -15.73 4.07 12.11
N LEU A 582 -14.43 3.90 12.26
CA LEU A 582 -13.64 4.58 13.26
C LEU A 582 -13.27 5.98 12.75
N LEU A 583 -13.56 7.02 13.52
CA LEU A 583 -13.18 8.38 13.22
C LEU A 583 -12.27 8.90 14.31
N GLN A 584 -11.15 9.49 13.89
CA GLN A 584 -10.27 10.29 14.74
C GLN A 584 -10.64 11.76 14.61
N TYR A 585 -10.72 12.48 15.72
CA TYR A 585 -10.81 13.92 15.70
C TYR A 585 -10.11 14.53 16.91
N ASN A 586 -9.65 15.77 16.75
CA ASN A 586 -9.17 16.59 17.84
C ASN A 586 -10.21 17.70 18.11
N PRO A 587 -10.74 17.83 19.33
CA PRO A 587 -11.74 18.87 19.65
C PRO A 587 -11.16 20.28 19.72
N CYS A 588 -9.82 20.41 19.73
CA CYS A 588 -9.15 21.69 19.83
C CYS A 588 -8.51 22.09 18.50
N ASP A 589 -8.52 23.39 18.22
CA ASP A 589 -7.76 23.94 17.11
C ASP A 589 -6.26 23.74 17.39
N SER A 590 -5.52 23.33 16.37
CA SER A 590 -4.07 23.13 16.44
C SER A 590 -3.28 24.41 16.81
N ARG A 591 -3.93 25.55 16.76
CA ARG A 591 -3.39 26.89 17.08
C ARG A 591 -3.67 27.36 18.51
N GLN A 592 -4.45 26.62 19.28
CA GLN A 592 -4.77 26.96 20.68
C GLN A 592 -3.86 26.21 21.65
N PRO A 593 -3.46 26.84 22.78
CA PRO A 593 -2.67 26.16 23.79
C PRO A 593 -3.42 24.94 24.36
N VAL A 594 -2.67 23.90 24.55
CA VAL A 594 -3.09 22.56 24.93
C VAL A 594 -3.75 22.57 26.32
N GLY A 595 -5.05 22.39 26.39
CA GLY A 595 -5.78 22.13 27.64
C GLY A 595 -5.94 20.61 27.88
N PRO A 596 -6.25 20.16 29.09
CA PRO A 596 -6.46 18.74 29.41
C PRO A 596 -7.59 18.06 28.62
N SER A 597 -8.46 18.82 27.98
CA SER A 597 -9.52 18.32 27.09
C SER A 597 -9.11 18.25 25.61
N CYS A 598 -7.93 18.79 25.24
CA CYS A 598 -7.41 18.78 23.89
C CYS A 598 -6.60 17.53 23.63
N GLY A 599 -6.92 16.80 22.57
CA GLY A 599 -6.19 15.60 22.15
C GLY A 599 -7.03 14.78 21.18
N ASN A 600 -6.35 13.94 20.43
CA ASN A 600 -7.01 13.03 19.51
C ASN A 600 -7.96 12.11 20.30
N ARG A 601 -9.17 11.95 19.79
CA ARG A 601 -10.18 11.03 20.29
C ARG A 601 -10.65 10.13 19.18
N PHE A 602 -11.03 8.92 19.53
CA PHE A 602 -11.59 7.96 18.61
C PHE A 602 -12.99 7.57 19.01
N TYR A 603 -13.87 7.43 18.03
CA TYR A 603 -15.22 6.93 18.25
C TYR A 603 -15.78 6.30 16.98
N ASN A 604 -16.69 5.36 17.17
CA ASN A 604 -17.39 4.77 16.04
C ASN A 604 -18.49 5.72 15.58
N VAL A 605 -18.40 6.11 14.31
CA VAL A 605 -19.45 6.89 13.63
C VAL A 605 -20.11 6.00 12.61
N GLY A 606 -21.40 5.97 12.48
CA GLY A 606 -22.15 5.30 11.43
C GLY A 606 -21.38 4.33 10.54
N GLY A 607 -21.69 4.33 9.25
CA GLY A 607 -21.04 3.48 8.26
C GLY A 607 -20.85 4.19 6.93
N VAL A 608 -20.42 3.42 5.93
CA VAL A 608 -20.34 3.81 4.53
C VAL A 608 -21.08 2.77 3.70
N ASN A 609 -21.88 3.22 2.75
CA ASN A 609 -22.46 2.38 1.72
C ASN A 609 -21.71 2.63 0.42
N SER A 610 -21.02 1.61 -0.10
CA SER A 610 -20.30 1.64 -1.36
C SER A 610 -20.99 0.73 -2.36
N ARG A 611 -21.35 1.26 -3.51
CA ARG A 611 -21.97 0.51 -4.60
C ARG A 611 -21.42 0.99 -5.93
N GLY A 612 -21.26 0.07 -6.85
CA GLY A 612 -20.68 0.44 -8.13
C GLY A 612 -20.73 -0.66 -9.16
N VAL A 613 -20.17 -0.33 -10.31
CA VAL A 613 -19.95 -1.23 -11.43
C VAL A 613 -18.53 -1.05 -11.94
N GLU A 614 -17.90 -2.15 -12.26
CA GLU A 614 -16.56 -2.24 -12.79
C GLU A 614 -16.55 -3.00 -14.11
N LEU A 615 -15.74 -2.55 -15.04
CA LEU A 615 -15.55 -3.12 -16.35
C LEU A 615 -14.05 -3.31 -16.59
N THR A 616 -13.67 -4.47 -17.09
CA THR A 616 -12.36 -4.74 -17.71
C THR A 616 -12.61 -5.22 -19.12
N PHE A 617 -11.83 -4.72 -20.08
CA PHE A 617 -11.88 -5.11 -21.48
C PHE A 617 -10.46 -5.20 -22.03
N VAL A 618 -10.10 -6.35 -22.55
CA VAL A 618 -8.81 -6.62 -23.20
C VAL A 618 -9.08 -7.06 -24.63
N TRP A 619 -8.40 -6.47 -25.58
CA TRP A 619 -8.49 -6.81 -26.99
C TRP A 619 -7.10 -6.95 -27.58
N THR A 620 -6.87 -8.07 -28.27
CA THR A 620 -5.60 -8.42 -28.92
C THR A 620 -5.84 -8.62 -30.40
N PRO A 621 -6.16 -7.52 -31.17
CA PRO A 621 -6.61 -7.61 -32.58
C PRO A 621 -5.58 -8.25 -33.52
N ILE A 622 -4.32 -8.20 -33.13
CA ILE A 622 -3.19 -8.82 -33.81
C ILE A 622 -2.16 -9.26 -32.74
N GLU A 623 -1.35 -10.26 -33.00
CA GLU A 623 -0.40 -10.86 -32.03
C GLU A 623 0.53 -9.87 -31.33
N ASN A 624 0.84 -8.78 -31.99
CA ASN A 624 1.78 -7.77 -31.48
C ASN A 624 1.12 -6.52 -30.89
N LEU A 625 -0.21 -6.49 -30.73
CA LEU A 625 -0.95 -5.36 -30.17
C LEU A 625 -1.96 -5.83 -29.12
N ARG A 626 -1.79 -5.36 -27.91
CA ARG A 626 -2.74 -5.57 -26.80
C ARG A 626 -3.33 -4.24 -26.36
N TRP A 627 -4.63 -4.14 -26.28
CA TRP A 627 -5.33 -2.99 -25.76
C TRP A 627 -6.15 -3.36 -24.53
N PHE A 628 -5.68 -2.92 -23.38
CA PHE A 628 -6.33 -3.10 -22.08
C PHE A 628 -7.12 -1.84 -21.73
N ASN A 629 -8.33 -2.00 -21.22
CA ASN A 629 -9.19 -0.93 -20.72
C ASN A 629 -9.84 -1.35 -19.41
N SER A 630 -9.95 -0.41 -18.47
CA SER A 630 -10.77 -0.56 -17.28
C SER A 630 -11.60 0.68 -17.02
N ALA A 631 -12.80 0.48 -16.51
CA ALA A 631 -13.67 1.56 -16.09
C ALA A 631 -14.36 1.19 -14.79
N SER A 632 -14.56 2.16 -13.90
CA SER A 632 -15.36 1.97 -12.71
C SER A 632 -16.21 3.19 -12.39
N TYR A 633 -17.44 2.91 -11.96
CA TYR A 633 -18.31 3.87 -11.30
C TYR A 633 -18.51 3.41 -9.87
N ASN A 634 -18.08 4.21 -8.90
CA ASN A 634 -18.18 3.92 -7.47
C ASN A 634 -18.89 5.05 -6.74
N ARG A 635 -19.98 4.75 -6.05
CA ARG A 635 -20.65 5.68 -5.16
C ARG A 635 -20.56 5.21 -3.72
N SER A 636 -19.51 5.64 -3.03
CA SER A 636 -19.33 5.46 -1.59
C SER A 636 -19.85 6.66 -0.84
N THR A 637 -20.85 6.48 0.02
CA THR A 637 -21.50 7.57 0.77
C THR A 637 -21.58 7.24 2.24
N TYR A 638 -21.43 8.27 3.08
CA TYR A 638 -21.66 8.14 4.52
C TYR A 638 -23.13 7.79 4.79
N ALA A 639 -23.34 6.79 5.67
CA ALA A 639 -24.67 6.26 5.95
C ALA A 639 -25.45 7.10 6.98
N SER A 640 -24.74 7.93 7.76
CA SER A 640 -25.35 8.75 8.84
C SER A 640 -24.62 10.07 9.03
N ASP A 641 -25.27 11.02 9.66
CA ASP A 641 -24.63 12.16 10.29
C ASP A 641 -23.87 11.71 11.52
N TYR A 642 -22.96 12.53 12.03
CA TYR A 642 -22.26 12.30 13.28
C TYR A 642 -22.12 13.61 14.07
N THR A 643 -21.92 13.50 15.39
CA THR A 643 -21.71 14.67 16.24
C THR A 643 -20.24 14.78 16.61
N GLN A 644 -19.65 15.97 16.41
CA GLN A 644 -18.29 16.29 16.79
C GLN A 644 -18.29 17.52 17.68
N ALA A 645 -17.74 17.40 18.87
CA ALA A 645 -17.70 18.50 19.87
C ALA A 645 -19.07 19.17 20.09
N GLY A 646 -20.14 18.37 20.13
CA GLY A 646 -21.51 18.86 20.31
C GLY A 646 -22.19 19.41 19.05
N VAL A 647 -21.48 19.51 17.92
CA VAL A 647 -22.03 20.00 16.65
C VAL A 647 -22.35 18.84 15.73
N VAL A 648 -23.56 18.83 15.19
CA VAL A 648 -23.97 17.82 14.19
C VAL A 648 -23.30 18.12 12.87
N GLN A 649 -22.58 17.15 12.33
CA GLN A 649 -21.96 17.17 11.01
C GLN A 649 -22.88 16.45 10.02
N HIS A 650 -23.44 17.18 9.08
CA HIS A 650 -24.39 16.66 8.08
C HIS A 650 -23.66 15.92 6.96
N THR A 651 -23.27 14.68 7.25
CA THR A 651 -22.50 13.83 6.33
C THR A 651 -23.33 12.76 5.62
N LYS A 652 -24.53 12.45 6.11
CA LYS A 652 -25.40 11.44 5.51
C LYS A 652 -25.62 11.70 4.01
N GLY A 653 -25.33 10.71 3.19
CA GLY A 653 -25.46 10.78 1.71
C GLY A 653 -24.32 11.52 1.00
N LYS A 654 -23.40 12.17 1.73
CA LYS A 654 -22.20 12.79 1.14
C LYS A 654 -21.23 11.73 0.68
N ILE A 655 -20.47 12.03 -0.38
CA ILE A 655 -19.42 11.15 -0.91
C ILE A 655 -18.30 11.06 0.11
N GLN A 656 -17.81 9.84 0.32
CA GLN A 656 -16.65 9.59 1.18
C GLN A 656 -15.43 10.36 0.67
N THR A 657 -14.66 10.92 1.60
CA THR A 657 -13.43 11.65 1.28
C THR A 657 -12.42 10.78 0.52
N ASP A 658 -11.62 11.41 -0.33
CA ASP A 658 -10.62 10.81 -1.23
C ASP A 658 -11.13 9.62 -2.06
N THR A 659 -12.42 9.62 -2.39
CA THR A 659 -13.05 8.55 -3.18
C THR A 659 -13.58 9.11 -4.49
N PRO A 660 -12.88 8.89 -5.62
CA PRO A 660 -13.40 9.30 -6.93
C PRO A 660 -14.58 8.44 -7.33
N THR A 661 -15.64 9.07 -7.88
CA THR A 661 -16.81 8.34 -8.33
C THR A 661 -16.63 7.68 -9.70
N LYS A 662 -15.66 8.14 -10.47
CA LYS A 662 -15.37 7.63 -11.82
C LYS A 662 -13.88 7.45 -11.97
N LEU A 663 -13.47 6.28 -12.41
CA LEU A 663 -12.10 5.97 -12.82
C LEU A 663 -12.15 5.33 -14.21
N PHE A 664 -11.19 5.66 -15.03
CA PHE A 664 -10.98 5.01 -16.32
C PHE A 664 -9.48 4.85 -16.53
N ALA A 665 -9.05 3.68 -16.98
CA ALA A 665 -7.66 3.46 -17.39
C ALA A 665 -7.64 2.77 -18.75
N THR A 666 -6.62 3.07 -19.54
CA THR A 666 -6.34 2.43 -20.82
C THR A 666 -4.84 2.18 -20.93
N GLN A 667 -4.46 1.06 -21.51
CA GLN A 667 -3.08 0.73 -21.83
C GLN A 667 -3.03 0.05 -23.19
N ILE A 668 -2.18 0.57 -24.06
CA ILE A 668 -1.92 0.00 -25.38
C ILE A 668 -0.47 -0.44 -25.40
N ASP A 669 -0.24 -1.74 -25.54
CA ASP A 669 1.08 -2.34 -25.66
C ASP A 669 1.27 -2.82 -27.10
N TRP A 670 2.38 -2.41 -27.72
CA TRP A 670 2.75 -2.76 -29.06
C TRP A 670 4.18 -3.30 -29.11
N ASN A 671 4.37 -4.43 -29.78
CA ASN A 671 5.68 -5.06 -29.98
C ASN A 671 5.81 -5.49 -31.43
N GLN A 672 6.85 -5.03 -32.15
CA GLN A 672 7.10 -5.45 -33.54
C GLN A 672 8.59 -5.62 -33.79
N GLY A 673 9.00 -6.87 -33.97
CA GLY A 673 10.40 -7.19 -34.06
C GLY A 673 11.15 -6.74 -32.82
N PRO A 674 12.23 -5.93 -32.95
CA PRO A 674 12.98 -5.45 -31.82
C PRO A 674 12.33 -4.19 -31.13
N TRP A 675 11.31 -3.58 -31.73
CA TRP A 675 10.67 -2.39 -31.20
C TRP A 675 9.52 -2.73 -30.27
N PHE A 676 9.38 -1.96 -29.21
CA PHE A 676 8.23 -2.02 -28.33
C PHE A 676 7.82 -0.62 -27.87
N ALA A 677 6.54 -0.46 -27.61
CA ALA A 677 5.96 0.76 -27.03
C ALA A 677 4.77 0.43 -26.16
N SER A 678 4.53 1.25 -25.14
CA SER A 678 3.32 1.21 -24.32
C SER A 678 2.85 2.63 -24.03
N LEU A 679 1.56 2.88 -24.29
CA LEU A 679 0.88 4.12 -23.93
C LEU A 679 -0.15 3.81 -22.86
N ARG A 680 -0.07 4.51 -21.73
CA ARG A 680 -0.94 4.31 -20.57
C ARG A 680 -1.66 5.61 -20.23
N GLY A 681 -2.98 5.56 -20.11
CA GLY A 681 -3.82 6.69 -19.72
C GLY A 681 -4.63 6.39 -18.46
N LYS A 682 -4.78 7.36 -17.56
CA LYS A 682 -5.64 7.26 -16.39
C LYS A 682 -6.44 8.52 -16.17
N TYR A 683 -7.76 8.39 -16.11
CA TYR A 683 -8.68 9.42 -15.63
C TYR A 683 -9.07 9.14 -14.19
N THR A 684 -8.90 10.12 -13.32
CA THR A 684 -9.38 10.12 -11.93
C THR A 684 -10.42 11.22 -11.77
N GLY A 685 -11.62 10.86 -11.36
CA GLY A 685 -12.72 11.79 -11.15
C GLY A 685 -12.53 12.72 -9.95
N LYS A 686 -13.48 13.61 -9.73
CA LYS A 686 -13.49 14.55 -8.60
C LYS A 686 -13.36 13.80 -7.26
N ARG A 687 -12.53 14.34 -6.34
CA ARG A 687 -12.33 13.86 -4.97
C ARG A 687 -12.60 14.98 -3.97
N TYR A 688 -13.28 14.67 -2.88
CA TYR A 688 -13.51 15.59 -1.77
C TYR A 688 -12.55 15.32 -0.63
N TYR A 689 -12.10 16.37 0.07
CA TYR A 689 -11.29 16.23 1.28
C TYR A 689 -12.02 16.66 2.56
N THR A 690 -13.25 17.17 2.43
CA THR A 690 -14.11 17.49 3.57
C THR A 690 -15.26 16.48 3.67
N TYR A 691 -15.67 16.16 4.90
CA TYR A 691 -16.76 15.20 5.14
C TYR A 691 -18.12 15.71 4.65
N THR A 692 -18.34 17.03 4.62
CA THR A 692 -19.56 17.66 4.11
C THR A 692 -19.55 17.89 2.60
N ASN A 693 -18.43 17.58 1.93
CA ASN A 693 -18.21 17.76 0.49
C ASN A 693 -18.26 19.23 0.00
N ASP A 694 -18.03 20.20 0.89
CA ASP A 694 -17.91 21.61 0.52
C ASP A 694 -16.61 21.92 -0.20
N GLN A 695 -15.55 21.12 0.03
CA GLN A 695 -14.26 21.27 -0.63
C GLN A 695 -13.77 19.97 -1.28
N GLY A 696 -13.09 20.11 -2.41
CA GLY A 696 -12.52 19.00 -3.18
C GLY A 696 -11.70 19.50 -4.36
N PHE A 697 -11.12 18.56 -5.11
CA PHE A 697 -10.37 18.80 -6.34
C PHE A 697 -11.08 18.20 -7.53
N GLY A 698 -11.05 18.89 -8.68
CA GLY A 698 -11.58 18.42 -9.94
C GLY A 698 -10.92 17.15 -10.44
N GLY A 699 -11.57 16.45 -11.37
CA GLY A 699 -10.98 15.30 -12.05
C GLY A 699 -9.84 15.71 -12.97
N PHE A 700 -8.94 14.75 -13.24
CA PHE A 700 -7.79 14.93 -14.12
C PHE A 700 -7.48 13.66 -14.91
N THR A 701 -6.72 13.83 -15.99
CA THR A 701 -6.20 12.73 -16.81
C THR A 701 -4.67 12.84 -16.88
N THR A 702 -3.98 11.74 -16.71
CA THR A 702 -2.54 11.61 -16.94
C THR A 702 -2.28 10.59 -18.04
N TRP A 703 -1.16 10.76 -18.74
CA TRP A 703 -0.67 9.84 -19.74
C TRP A 703 0.79 9.53 -19.47
N ASP A 704 1.16 8.25 -19.60
CA ASP A 704 2.54 7.80 -19.53
C ASP A 704 2.88 7.09 -20.85
N LEU A 705 4.09 7.29 -21.36
CA LEU A 705 4.58 6.68 -22.58
C LEU A 705 5.88 5.95 -22.28
N SER A 706 6.00 4.73 -22.73
CA SER A 706 7.27 3.99 -22.74
C SER A 706 7.54 3.42 -24.12
N GLY A 707 8.81 3.24 -24.45
CA GLY A 707 9.20 2.59 -25.69
C GLY A 707 10.68 2.33 -25.73
N GLY A 708 11.10 1.47 -26.64
CA GLY A 708 12.50 1.12 -26.74
C GLY A 708 12.81 0.12 -27.84
N TYR A 709 14.03 -0.35 -27.79
CA TYR A 709 14.61 -1.25 -28.75
C TYR A 709 15.33 -2.40 -28.03
N ASP A 710 15.06 -3.61 -28.46
CA ASP A 710 15.70 -4.84 -28.02
C ASP A 710 16.74 -5.25 -29.06
N PHE A 711 18.01 -5.14 -28.70
CA PHE A 711 19.12 -5.48 -29.60
C PHE A 711 19.32 -6.98 -29.72
N GLY A 712 18.66 -7.78 -28.85
CA GLY A 712 18.97 -9.20 -28.74
C GLY A 712 20.40 -9.47 -28.26
N PRO A 713 21.02 -10.57 -28.69
CA PRO A 713 22.38 -10.95 -28.27
C PRO A 713 23.44 -9.94 -28.76
N VAL A 714 24.25 -9.44 -27.82
CA VAL A 714 25.39 -8.55 -28.13
C VAL A 714 26.61 -9.01 -27.36
N SER A 715 27.65 -9.46 -28.04
CA SER A 715 28.88 -10.00 -27.43
C SER A 715 28.57 -11.12 -26.43
N ILE A 716 28.92 -10.95 -25.16
CA ILE A 716 28.65 -11.92 -24.06
C ILE A 716 27.26 -11.81 -23.50
N ALA A 717 26.53 -10.74 -23.80
CA ALA A 717 25.15 -10.54 -23.32
C ALA A 717 24.18 -11.34 -24.20
N LYS A 718 23.27 -12.06 -23.56
CA LYS A 718 22.17 -12.80 -24.21
C LYS A 718 21.08 -11.85 -24.71
N ASP A 719 20.96 -10.70 -24.08
CA ASP A 719 19.95 -9.70 -24.43
C ASP A 719 20.38 -8.32 -23.95
N VAL A 720 20.20 -7.29 -24.76
CA VAL A 720 20.47 -5.90 -24.46
C VAL A 720 19.26 -5.07 -24.87
N ARG A 721 18.63 -4.41 -23.93
CA ARG A 721 17.41 -3.61 -24.16
C ARG A 721 17.62 -2.17 -23.72
N LEU A 722 17.33 -1.23 -24.60
CA LEU A 722 17.29 0.19 -24.30
C LEU A 722 15.85 0.69 -24.30
N SER A 723 15.44 1.44 -23.26
CA SER A 723 14.09 2.00 -23.19
C SER A 723 14.09 3.42 -22.63
N VAL A 724 13.03 4.16 -22.99
CA VAL A 724 12.71 5.48 -22.46
C VAL A 724 11.28 5.43 -21.90
N ASN A 725 11.10 5.95 -20.70
CA ASN A 725 9.79 6.14 -20.07
C ASN A 725 9.56 7.62 -19.83
N ILE A 726 8.38 8.11 -20.20
CA ILE A 726 7.92 9.47 -19.93
C ILE A 726 6.66 9.38 -19.08
N THR A 727 6.73 9.83 -17.84
CA THR A 727 5.58 9.89 -16.95
C THR A 727 4.93 11.26 -17.03
N ASN A 728 3.59 11.31 -16.86
CA ASN A 728 2.82 12.55 -16.98
C ASN A 728 3.12 13.31 -18.28
N LEU A 729 3.00 12.65 -19.42
CA LEU A 729 3.36 13.16 -20.77
C LEU A 729 2.76 14.55 -21.06
N GLY A 730 1.55 14.80 -20.59
CA GLY A 730 0.84 16.06 -20.75
C GLY A 730 1.24 17.18 -19.77
N ASP A 731 2.22 16.93 -18.90
CA ASP A 731 2.64 17.85 -17.82
C ASP A 731 1.47 18.39 -16.97
N LYS A 732 0.50 17.52 -16.66
CA LYS A 732 -0.69 17.89 -15.91
C LYS A 732 -0.36 18.18 -14.45
N ARG A 733 -0.75 19.37 -13.96
CA ARG A 733 -0.70 19.71 -12.53
C ARG A 733 -2.02 19.39 -11.86
N TYR A 734 -1.97 18.67 -10.75
CA TYR A 734 -3.15 18.23 -9.99
C TYR A 734 -2.79 17.94 -8.52
N ALA A 735 -3.80 17.89 -7.65
CA ALA A 735 -3.63 17.36 -6.31
C ALA A 735 -3.47 15.84 -6.41
N SER A 736 -2.28 15.31 -6.11
CA SER A 736 -1.99 13.88 -6.22
C SER A 736 -2.62 13.10 -5.08
N ASN A 737 -1.97 12.93 -3.95
CA ASN A 737 -2.58 12.29 -2.79
C ASN A 737 -3.26 13.30 -1.87
N LEU A 738 -4.32 12.84 -1.22
CA LEU A 738 -4.99 13.55 -0.14
C LEU A 738 -4.72 12.82 1.18
N ASP A 739 -4.40 13.56 2.23
CA ASP A 739 -4.14 12.95 3.54
C ASP A 739 -5.44 12.77 4.33
N SER A 740 -5.81 11.52 4.57
CA SER A 740 -7.00 11.20 5.34
C SER A 740 -6.92 11.61 6.82
N SER A 741 -5.72 11.77 7.37
CA SER A 741 -5.54 12.23 8.76
C SER A 741 -5.80 13.74 8.93
N ALA A 742 -5.74 14.50 7.83
CA ALA A 742 -6.02 15.92 7.80
C ALA A 742 -7.45 16.24 7.32
N PHE A 743 -8.28 15.25 7.01
CA PHE A 743 -9.65 15.47 6.59
C PHE A 743 -10.48 16.13 7.70
N VAL A 744 -11.15 17.19 7.35
CA VAL A 744 -11.94 18.02 8.26
C VAL A 744 -13.43 17.96 7.89
N PRO A 745 -14.34 18.27 8.84
CA PRO A 745 -15.77 18.30 8.52
C PRO A 745 -16.12 19.25 7.38
N SER A 746 -15.58 20.47 7.41
CA SER A 746 -15.80 21.54 6.45
C SER A 746 -14.58 22.45 6.39
N ASP A 747 -14.30 23.06 5.26
CA ASP A 747 -13.18 23.99 5.05
C ASP A 747 -13.55 25.11 4.08
N PRO A 748 -14.50 26.00 4.43
CA PRO A 748 -15.03 27.00 3.53
C PRO A 748 -13.97 27.96 2.97
N ASN A 749 -12.86 28.13 3.68
CA ASN A 749 -11.78 29.05 3.31
C ASN A 749 -10.60 28.33 2.60
N GLY A 750 -10.63 26.99 2.47
CA GLY A 750 -9.58 26.22 1.85
C GLY A 750 -8.23 26.26 2.57
N THR A 751 -8.24 26.37 3.90
CA THR A 751 -7.05 26.55 4.74
C THR A 751 -6.42 25.25 5.23
N ALA A 752 -7.11 24.12 5.04
CA ALA A 752 -6.62 22.83 5.50
C ALA A 752 -5.44 22.34 4.62
N TYR A 753 -4.35 21.95 5.27
CA TYR A 753 -3.18 21.31 4.63
C TYR A 753 -3.49 19.84 4.37
N VAL A 754 -4.00 19.53 3.19
CA VAL A 754 -4.60 18.21 2.90
C VAL A 754 -4.09 17.55 1.65
N PHE A 755 -3.26 18.20 0.83
CA PHE A 755 -2.83 17.60 -0.42
C PHE A 755 -1.37 17.85 -0.73
N HIS A 756 -0.81 16.96 -1.54
CA HIS A 756 0.47 17.19 -2.21
C HIS A 756 0.23 17.46 -3.71
N ALA A 757 1.06 18.32 -4.28
CA ALA A 757 1.07 18.54 -5.72
C ALA A 757 1.64 17.32 -6.47
N SER A 758 1.19 17.10 -7.69
CA SER A 758 1.71 16.04 -8.57
C SER A 758 3.08 16.40 -9.13
N ALA A 759 3.93 15.38 -9.35
CA ALA A 759 5.14 15.53 -10.14
C ALA A 759 4.82 16.08 -11.55
N PRO A 760 5.70 16.91 -12.13
CA PRO A 760 5.64 17.33 -13.53
C PRO A 760 5.89 16.12 -14.45
N ARG A 761 5.96 16.39 -15.77
CA ARG A 761 6.48 15.39 -16.72
C ARG A 761 7.91 15.05 -16.36
N GLN A 762 8.20 13.75 -16.26
CA GLN A 762 9.53 13.23 -15.96
C GLN A 762 9.94 12.21 -17.02
N VAL A 763 11.25 12.12 -17.30
CA VAL A 763 11.83 11.25 -18.32
C VAL A 763 12.87 10.35 -17.67
N PHE A 764 12.87 9.06 -18.05
CA PHE A 764 13.80 8.05 -17.57
C PHE A 764 14.34 7.27 -18.78
N ALA A 765 15.65 7.12 -18.85
CA ALA A 765 16.34 6.26 -19.83
C ALA A 765 16.92 5.04 -19.10
N ASN A 766 16.70 3.85 -19.65
CA ASN A 766 17.04 2.60 -19.00
C ASN A 766 17.79 1.68 -19.96
N LEU A 767 18.87 1.08 -19.47
CA LEU A 767 19.62 0.01 -20.12
C LEU A 767 19.45 -1.26 -19.29
N ASP A 768 18.94 -2.33 -19.90
CA ASP A 768 18.81 -3.67 -19.31
C ASP A 768 19.68 -4.65 -20.07
N VAL A 769 20.56 -5.34 -19.37
CA VAL A 769 21.50 -6.30 -19.95
C VAL A 769 21.33 -7.63 -19.24
N ARG A 770 21.17 -8.71 -20.01
CA ARG A 770 21.08 -10.10 -19.51
C ARG A 770 22.22 -10.95 -20.04
N PHE A 771 22.73 -11.80 -19.17
CA PHE A 771 23.87 -12.68 -19.47
C PHE A 771 23.50 -14.15 -19.40
#